data_012d3e9ed30aafef28c01e9090ba9f63
#
_entry.id   012d3e9ed30aafef28c01e9090ba9f63
#
_cell.length_a   1.000
_cell.length_b   1.000
_cell.length_c   1.000
_cell.angle_alpha   90.00
_cell.angle_beta   90.00
_cell.angle_gamma   90.00
#
_symmetry.space_group_name_H-M   'P 1'
#
loop_
_entity.id
_entity.type
_entity.pdbx_description
1 polymer ?
#
loop_
_entity_poly.entity_id
_entity_poly.type
_entity_poly.pdbx_seq_one_letter_code
_entity_poly.pdbx_strand_id
1 'polypeptide(L)'
;MRKSSGKIKDFGKKIGGAKKDLWAGRNLEVEDLFMMDEIDRNEFVKKENIWPLPDYVKMKQKGIPVSVIYFIKSIRDSLPVSSADTAVEVQERYVSFISDIRDRTMNISSENEINNYLNDVIGSYGKLKYSYFYPDTGYAKLITNRLLKVANSSYDKRMAQVRKRKFLYSDEEKLLADYQIFKFDDKTNFLDDITGHDVISIELNRFSHIFVHCEDELLNKENWEKDKWFIVKNQKVVNNNLDSYDEAKQYILDNFELDKKKKPSHKKMPIPYLKELNRTGPSYFGIHVKTQDMLDVFDFHGGEFGNWENDNERQENLDLSYNAFSDLARALDVSSNDISFNGTLSIAYGSRGSGRAKAHYEPLRKVINLTKKKGAGSLAHEWGHALDHYIGEKLLGVETSIIESNDKLVLELIKAMKYKPMDKKEFNFKTQNELNSYRDSLKDFLNNKMKKCYENKPDRSNEFDKIIDEFLDKDVSENDHFKAFCKGFSGMKREFPDFVEQLSKLICDTTGRVLHVYDKEIIVSKMHIMTKKREQIKDPEMTVNIETDFYKNAKILDAQYHKSKPYWSTEIEMFARCFACYVKDKLEEKGERCDYLCGDADMYKNVPENAKDKPVVANPYGREREEINKQIDVLMEKVKEMGLLHEYNEKDFIIEEPTKIMESNERINIPEMLHDSYQMDIFDFLDDREI
;
A
#
# COMPACT_ATOMS: atom_id res chain seq x y z
N MET A 1 3.35 -35.01 14.25
CA MET A 1 3.99 -34.64 12.97
C MET A 1 4.71 -35.83 12.40
N ARG A 2 4.23 -36.41 11.30
CA ARG A 2 4.96 -37.47 10.59
C ARG A 2 6.14 -36.82 9.86
N LYS A 3 7.37 -37.16 10.24
CA LYS A 3 8.56 -36.84 9.45
C LYS A 3 8.40 -37.57 8.11
N SER A 4 8.29 -36.83 7.02
CA SER A 4 8.39 -37.40 5.66
C SER A 4 9.79 -37.97 5.52
N SER A 5 9.89 -39.30 5.34
CA SER A 5 11.13 -39.98 4.97
C SER A 5 11.34 -39.93 3.46
N GLY A 6 11.10 -38.76 2.83
CA GLY A 6 11.14 -38.57 1.40
C GLY A 6 12.52 -38.95 0.80
N LYS A 7 12.50 -39.57 -0.37
CA LYS A 7 13.72 -39.89 -1.15
C LYS A 7 14.33 -38.60 -1.72
N ILE A 8 13.51 -37.63 -2.10
CA ILE A 8 13.94 -36.34 -2.66
C ILE A 8 14.17 -35.38 -1.50
N LYS A 9 15.40 -34.97 -1.32
CA LYS A 9 15.84 -34.07 -0.23
C LYS A 9 16.16 -32.68 -0.77
N ASP A 10 16.24 -31.73 0.17
CA ASP A 10 16.83 -30.41 -0.11
C ASP A 10 18.23 -30.60 -0.73
N PHE A 11 18.67 -29.72 -1.60
CA PHE A 11 19.89 -29.80 -2.35
C PHE A 11 20.73 -28.53 -2.27
N GLY A 12 22.02 -28.63 -2.62
CA GLY A 12 22.97 -27.54 -2.56
C GLY A 12 23.28 -27.07 -1.14
N LYS A 13 23.70 -25.83 -0.99
CA LYS A 13 24.01 -25.23 0.30
C LYS A 13 22.70 -24.83 1.02
N LYS A 14 22.77 -24.81 2.34
CA LYS A 14 21.63 -24.35 3.14
C LYS A 14 21.34 -22.86 2.83
N ILE A 15 20.11 -22.55 2.50
CA ILE A 15 19.68 -21.19 2.15
C ILE A 15 19.84 -20.22 3.34
N GLY A 16 19.83 -20.73 4.56
CA GLY A 16 19.81 -19.92 5.79
C GLY A 16 18.39 -19.49 6.16
N GLY A 17 18.26 -18.97 7.37
CA GLY A 17 16.97 -18.55 7.89
C GLY A 17 16.04 -19.70 8.30
N ALA A 18 14.95 -19.34 8.95
CA ALA A 18 13.99 -20.32 9.40
C ALA A 18 13.05 -20.74 8.27
N LYS A 19 12.93 -22.03 8.07
CA LYS A 19 11.83 -22.57 7.29
C LYS A 19 10.53 -22.16 7.98
N LYS A 20 9.79 -21.18 7.41
CA LYS A 20 8.45 -20.81 7.83
C LYS A 20 8.35 -20.24 9.25
N ASP A 21 8.26 -18.95 9.38
CA ASP A 21 7.88 -18.21 10.62
C ASP A 21 8.32 -18.84 11.96
N LEU A 22 9.52 -19.45 11.98
CA LEU A 22 10.00 -20.15 13.18
C LEU A 22 10.09 -19.19 14.37
N TRP A 23 10.39 -17.93 14.09
CA TRP A 23 10.62 -16.88 15.06
C TRP A 23 9.44 -15.91 15.22
N ALA A 24 8.50 -15.90 14.26
CA ALA A 24 7.37 -14.99 14.28
C ALA A 24 6.41 -15.29 15.43
N GLY A 25 6.07 -14.26 16.23
CA GLY A 25 5.11 -14.35 17.32
C GLY A 25 5.55 -15.20 18.50
N ARG A 26 6.81 -15.60 18.58
CA ARG A 26 7.39 -16.29 19.74
C ARG A 26 7.84 -15.27 20.78
N ASN A 27 7.91 -15.70 22.04
CA ASN A 27 8.64 -14.96 23.08
C ASN A 27 10.15 -15.19 22.86
N LEU A 28 10.71 -14.45 21.92
CA LEU A 28 12.10 -14.58 21.52
C LEU A 28 13.01 -14.15 22.67
N GLU A 29 13.97 -14.99 23.02
CA GLU A 29 14.93 -14.78 24.09
C GLU A 29 16.36 -14.61 23.52
N VAL A 30 17.28 -14.19 24.38
CA VAL A 30 18.68 -13.94 23.97
C VAL A 30 19.33 -15.21 23.39
N GLU A 31 19.02 -16.37 23.96
CA GLU A 31 19.54 -17.68 23.52
C GLU A 31 19.13 -18.01 22.08
N ASP A 32 17.96 -17.53 21.64
CA ASP A 32 17.50 -17.77 20.26
C ASP A 32 18.40 -17.06 19.24
N LEU A 33 19.05 -15.95 19.61
CA LEU A 33 19.93 -15.19 18.70
C LEU A 33 21.13 -16.01 18.24
N PHE A 34 21.59 -16.96 19.04
CA PHE A 34 22.71 -17.85 18.67
C PHE A 34 22.31 -18.90 17.61
N MET A 35 20.99 -19.12 17.45
CA MET A 35 20.44 -20.01 16.43
C MET A 35 20.12 -19.31 15.12
N MET A 36 20.22 -17.97 15.09
CA MET A 36 19.91 -17.11 13.96
C MET A 36 21.16 -16.71 13.20
N ASP A 37 21.09 -16.71 11.89
CA ASP A 37 22.05 -15.96 11.08
C ASP A 37 21.80 -14.43 11.18
N GLU A 38 22.67 -13.63 10.59
CA GLU A 38 22.56 -12.16 10.64
C GLU A 38 21.26 -11.65 10.01
N ILE A 39 20.82 -12.27 8.93
CA ILE A 39 19.61 -11.89 8.22
C ILE A 39 18.38 -12.17 9.09
N ASP A 40 18.33 -13.36 9.72
CA ASP A 40 17.26 -13.70 10.65
C ASP A 40 17.23 -12.77 11.85
N ARG A 41 18.38 -12.42 12.42
CA ARG A 41 18.42 -11.46 13.52
C ARG A 41 17.85 -10.10 13.12
N ASN A 42 18.24 -9.59 11.95
CA ASN A 42 17.75 -8.30 11.45
C ASN A 42 16.25 -8.31 11.16
N GLU A 43 15.73 -9.45 10.69
CA GLU A 43 14.31 -9.59 10.38
C GLU A 43 13.46 -9.84 11.62
N PHE A 44 13.87 -10.73 12.51
CA PHE A 44 13.02 -11.23 13.60
C PHE A 44 13.29 -10.62 14.98
N VAL A 45 14.41 -9.90 15.18
CA VAL A 45 14.66 -9.18 16.45
C VAL A 45 13.80 -7.92 16.50
N LYS A 46 12.52 -8.13 16.71
CA LYS A 46 11.49 -7.08 16.81
C LYS A 46 10.66 -7.30 18.07
N LYS A 47 10.12 -6.20 18.59
CA LYS A 47 9.24 -6.23 19.78
C LYS A 47 8.13 -7.27 19.67
N GLU A 48 7.51 -7.41 18.51
CA GLU A 48 6.40 -8.33 18.27
C GLU A 48 6.77 -9.80 18.49
N ASN A 49 8.02 -10.15 18.22
CA ASN A 49 8.52 -11.51 18.39
C ASN A 49 9.08 -11.77 19.80
N ILE A 50 9.54 -10.72 20.50
CA ILE A 50 10.01 -10.79 21.89
C ILE A 50 8.83 -10.69 22.85
N TRP A 51 7.89 -9.81 22.56
CA TRP A 51 6.67 -9.59 23.32
C TRP A 51 5.46 -9.56 22.37
N PRO A 52 4.93 -10.73 21.96
CA PRO A 52 3.73 -10.82 21.16
C PRO A 52 2.55 -10.07 21.78
N LEU A 53 1.60 -9.65 20.96
CA LEU A 53 0.46 -8.89 21.43
C LEU A 53 -0.35 -9.73 22.44
N PRO A 54 -0.48 -9.31 23.71
CA PRO A 54 -1.27 -10.04 24.69
C PRO A 54 -2.76 -10.07 24.33
N ASP A 55 -3.43 -11.16 24.67
CA ASP A 55 -4.88 -11.25 24.58
C ASP A 55 -5.53 -10.47 25.74
N TYR A 56 -5.70 -9.17 25.52
CA TYR A 56 -6.27 -8.26 26.51
C TYR A 56 -7.72 -8.60 26.89
N VAL A 57 -8.49 -9.19 25.97
CA VAL A 57 -9.86 -9.63 26.24
C VAL A 57 -9.85 -10.79 27.24
N LYS A 58 -8.97 -11.76 27.01
CA LYS A 58 -8.79 -12.90 27.92
C LYS A 58 -8.26 -12.47 29.28
N MET A 59 -7.41 -11.45 29.33
CA MET A 59 -6.95 -10.87 30.62
C MET A 59 -8.13 -10.27 31.41
N LYS A 60 -9.02 -9.51 30.72
CA LYS A 60 -10.25 -9.00 31.36
C LYS A 60 -11.15 -10.10 31.85
N GLN A 61 -11.35 -11.17 31.06
CA GLN A 61 -12.13 -12.34 31.46
C GLN A 61 -11.55 -13.06 32.70
N LYS A 62 -10.24 -12.99 32.91
CA LYS A 62 -9.55 -13.50 34.12
C LYS A 62 -9.66 -12.57 35.33
N GLY A 63 -10.39 -11.47 35.23
CA GLY A 63 -10.62 -10.53 36.29
C GLY A 63 -9.57 -9.44 36.50
N ILE A 64 -8.61 -9.28 35.55
CA ILE A 64 -7.63 -8.20 35.63
C ILE A 64 -8.34 -6.87 35.35
N PRO A 65 -8.20 -5.84 36.21
CA PRO A 65 -8.83 -4.55 36.01
C PRO A 65 -8.46 -3.89 34.67
N VAL A 66 -9.44 -3.26 34.05
CA VAL A 66 -9.25 -2.62 32.73
C VAL A 66 -8.15 -1.54 32.78
N SER A 67 -8.00 -0.82 33.89
CA SER A 67 -6.93 0.14 34.16
C SER A 67 -5.54 -0.49 34.09
N VAL A 68 -5.41 -1.68 34.68
CA VAL A 68 -4.15 -2.46 34.65
C VAL A 68 -3.86 -2.95 33.26
N ILE A 69 -4.84 -3.50 32.53
CA ILE A 69 -4.69 -3.94 31.14
C ILE A 69 -4.26 -2.78 30.25
N TYR A 70 -4.87 -1.62 30.43
CA TYR A 70 -4.49 -0.41 29.69
C TYR A 70 -3.06 0.04 30.02
N PHE A 71 -2.65 -0.08 31.28
CA PHE A 71 -1.29 0.22 31.70
C PHE A 71 -0.29 -0.71 31.01
N ILE A 72 -0.53 -2.03 31.03
CA ILE A 72 0.29 -3.04 30.35
C ILE A 72 0.42 -2.72 28.85
N LYS A 73 -0.73 -2.45 28.18
CA LYS A 73 -0.73 -2.05 26.79
C LYS A 73 0.09 -0.78 26.56
N SER A 74 -0.05 0.24 27.39
CA SER A 74 0.64 1.51 27.25
C SER A 74 2.15 1.36 27.42
N ILE A 75 2.59 0.49 28.32
CA ILE A 75 4.01 0.14 28.47
C ILE A 75 4.52 -0.51 27.17
N ARG A 76 3.85 -1.58 26.70
CA ARG A 76 4.24 -2.27 25.47
C ARG A 76 4.29 -1.34 24.27
N ASP A 77 3.26 -0.51 24.07
CA ASP A 77 3.19 0.44 22.96
C ASP A 77 4.28 1.53 23.03
N SER A 78 4.81 1.83 24.21
CA SER A 78 5.87 2.81 24.40
C SER A 78 7.27 2.32 24.01
N LEU A 79 7.46 1.00 23.90
CA LEU A 79 8.73 0.39 23.57
C LEU A 79 9.05 0.49 22.08
N PRO A 80 10.33 0.61 21.70
CA PRO A 80 10.74 0.64 20.28
C PRO A 80 10.37 -0.69 19.59
N VAL A 81 10.08 -0.60 18.29
CA VAL A 81 9.66 -1.76 17.48
C VAL A 81 10.81 -2.71 17.20
N SER A 82 12.02 -2.19 17.00
CA SER A 82 13.24 -2.96 16.69
C SER A 82 14.45 -2.44 17.45
N SER A 83 15.56 -3.15 17.38
CA SER A 83 16.86 -2.68 17.87
C SER A 83 17.34 -1.44 17.09
N ALA A 84 18.27 -0.65 17.66
CA ALA A 84 18.82 0.55 17.00
C ALA A 84 19.86 0.24 15.95
N ASP A 85 20.49 -0.89 16.13
CA ASP A 85 21.63 -1.29 15.33
C ASP A 85 21.52 -2.79 15.07
N THR A 86 22.16 -3.24 14.01
CA THR A 86 22.24 -4.66 13.62
C THR A 86 23.36 -5.42 14.29
N ALA A 87 24.23 -4.75 15.04
CA ALA A 87 25.30 -5.40 15.81
C ALA A 87 24.71 -6.36 16.84
N VAL A 88 25.29 -7.56 16.93
CA VAL A 88 24.79 -8.67 17.77
C VAL A 88 24.62 -8.22 19.22
N GLU A 89 25.60 -7.55 19.77
CA GLU A 89 25.59 -7.07 21.16
C GLU A 89 24.48 -6.05 21.43
N VAL A 90 24.10 -5.27 20.42
CA VAL A 90 22.99 -4.30 20.52
C VAL A 90 21.66 -5.03 20.47
N GLN A 91 21.55 -6.04 19.60
CA GLN A 91 20.37 -6.90 19.50
C GLN A 91 20.16 -7.73 20.77
N GLU A 92 21.22 -8.33 21.32
CA GLU A 92 21.17 -9.07 22.62
C GLU A 92 20.65 -8.20 23.75
N ARG A 93 21.17 -6.99 23.88
CA ARG A 93 20.72 -6.02 24.90
C ARG A 93 19.28 -5.57 24.68
N TYR A 94 18.89 -5.39 23.42
CA TYR A 94 17.50 -5.07 23.08
C TYR A 94 16.55 -6.19 23.46
N VAL A 95 16.86 -7.45 23.08
CA VAL A 95 16.06 -8.63 23.44
C VAL A 95 15.97 -8.78 24.96
N SER A 96 17.12 -8.78 25.65
CA SER A 96 17.18 -8.88 27.11
C SER A 96 16.34 -7.80 27.80
N PHE A 97 16.41 -6.56 27.31
CA PHE A 97 15.67 -5.44 27.88
C PHE A 97 14.15 -5.59 27.65
N ILE A 98 13.72 -5.92 26.42
CA ILE A 98 12.29 -6.09 26.12
C ILE A 98 11.71 -7.27 26.86
N SER A 99 12.45 -8.39 27.00
CA SER A 99 12.05 -9.56 27.77
C SER A 99 11.89 -9.23 29.26
N ASP A 100 12.84 -8.53 29.87
CA ASP A 100 12.75 -8.12 31.28
C ASP A 100 11.53 -7.22 31.54
N ILE A 101 11.30 -6.21 30.68
CA ILE A 101 10.12 -5.34 30.79
C ILE A 101 8.84 -6.11 30.56
N ARG A 102 8.80 -7.04 29.59
CA ARG A 102 7.66 -7.94 29.37
C ARG A 102 7.31 -8.71 30.64
N ASP A 103 8.30 -9.40 31.20
CA ASP A 103 8.08 -10.32 32.31
C ASP A 103 7.62 -9.58 33.58
N ARG A 104 8.24 -8.46 33.89
CA ARG A 104 7.81 -7.61 35.00
C ARG A 104 6.40 -7.04 34.76
N THR A 105 6.10 -6.58 33.53
CA THR A 105 4.82 -5.94 33.21
C THR A 105 3.67 -6.94 33.19
N MET A 106 3.89 -8.14 32.64
CA MET A 106 2.84 -9.17 32.53
C MET A 106 2.46 -9.80 33.87
N ASN A 107 3.27 -9.62 34.89
CA ASN A 107 2.98 -10.08 36.26
C ASN A 107 2.07 -9.12 37.04
N ILE A 108 1.75 -7.94 36.52
CA ILE A 108 0.87 -6.97 37.17
C ILE A 108 -0.58 -7.42 37.02
N SER A 109 -1.26 -7.65 38.16
CA SER A 109 -2.66 -8.08 38.23
C SER A 109 -3.58 -7.08 38.91
N SER A 110 -3.04 -6.14 39.68
CA SER A 110 -3.77 -5.14 40.45
C SER A 110 -3.17 -3.73 40.30
N GLU A 111 -3.96 -2.71 40.65
CA GLU A 111 -3.51 -1.32 40.59
C GLU A 111 -2.42 -1.01 41.64
N ASN A 112 -2.44 -1.70 42.80
CA ASN A 112 -1.40 -1.51 43.81
C ASN A 112 -0.03 -2.00 43.33
N GLU A 113 0.00 -3.04 42.48
CA GLU A 113 1.24 -3.56 41.92
C GLU A 113 1.85 -2.62 40.89
N ILE A 114 1.05 -1.74 40.28
CA ILE A 114 1.56 -0.71 39.36
C ILE A 114 2.58 0.21 40.08
N ASN A 115 2.28 0.63 41.30
CA ASN A 115 3.19 1.49 42.06
C ASN A 115 4.50 0.79 42.43
N ASN A 116 4.42 -0.49 42.78
CA ASN A 116 5.60 -1.32 43.07
C ASN A 116 6.45 -1.50 41.79
N TYR A 117 5.80 -1.83 40.69
CA TYR A 117 6.45 -1.92 39.36
C TYR A 117 7.19 -0.62 39.00
N LEU A 118 6.57 0.54 39.21
CA LEU A 118 7.17 1.83 38.91
C LEU A 118 8.42 2.09 39.75
N ASN A 119 8.36 1.81 41.02
CA ASN A 119 9.50 1.95 41.93
C ASN A 119 10.65 1.02 41.53
N ASP A 120 10.33 -0.20 41.16
CA ASP A 120 11.30 -1.21 40.74
C ASP A 120 11.97 -0.86 39.40
N VAL A 121 11.18 -0.47 38.39
CA VAL A 121 11.71 -0.03 37.08
C VAL A 121 12.52 1.25 37.22
N ILE A 122 12.09 2.22 38.04
CA ILE A 122 12.86 3.44 38.32
C ILE A 122 14.15 3.09 39.05
N GLY A 123 14.12 2.18 40.00
CA GLY A 123 15.30 1.69 40.71
C GLY A 123 16.30 1.01 39.80
N SER A 124 15.82 0.14 38.89
CA SER A 124 16.66 -0.62 37.97
C SER A 124 17.25 0.21 36.83
N TYR A 125 16.45 1.11 36.24
CA TYR A 125 16.81 1.84 35.03
C TYR A 125 16.98 3.35 35.24
N GLY A 126 16.55 3.91 36.35
CA GLY A 126 16.65 5.34 36.65
C GLY A 126 18.08 5.87 36.75
N LYS A 127 19.03 5.02 37.12
CA LYS A 127 20.49 5.37 37.22
C LYS A 127 21.10 5.62 35.82
N LEU A 128 20.51 5.13 34.74
CA LEU A 128 20.96 5.35 33.36
C LEU A 128 20.68 6.77 32.85
N LYS A 129 20.08 7.62 33.67
CA LYS A 129 19.70 8.99 33.33
C LYS A 129 20.89 9.92 33.02
N TYR A 130 22.13 9.55 33.36
CA TYR A 130 23.31 10.41 33.28
C TYR A 130 24.44 9.96 32.35
N SER A 131 24.33 8.81 31.66
CA SER A 131 25.40 8.38 30.75
C SER A 131 25.13 8.82 29.31
N TYR A 132 25.78 9.90 28.91
CA TYR A 132 25.51 10.58 27.63
C TYR A 132 26.20 9.96 26.39
N PHE A 133 27.11 8.99 26.53
CA PHE A 133 28.04 8.66 25.45
C PHE A 133 28.24 7.18 25.08
N TYR A 134 27.36 6.29 25.48
CA TYR A 134 27.43 4.92 24.96
C TYR A 134 26.20 4.62 24.10
N PRO A 135 26.38 4.12 22.85
CA PRO A 135 25.27 3.64 22.01
C PRO A 135 24.35 2.70 22.77
N ASP A 136 24.92 1.93 23.67
CA ASP A 136 24.28 0.98 24.57
C ASP A 136 23.28 1.59 25.54
N THR A 137 23.54 2.82 25.99
CA THR A 137 22.69 3.50 26.98
C THR A 137 21.65 4.42 26.35
N GLY A 138 21.76 4.72 25.05
CA GLY A 138 20.82 5.56 24.30
C GLY A 138 19.42 4.97 24.29
N TYR A 139 19.31 3.65 24.14
CA TYR A 139 18.05 2.93 24.19
C TYR A 139 17.44 2.92 25.57
N ALA A 140 18.18 2.50 26.56
CA ALA A 140 17.72 2.45 27.93
C ALA A 140 17.21 3.84 28.39
N LYS A 141 17.88 4.93 27.99
CA LYS A 141 17.46 6.30 28.31
C LYS A 141 16.15 6.69 27.62
N LEU A 142 16.02 6.39 26.31
CA LEU A 142 14.81 6.70 25.56
C LEU A 142 13.62 5.93 26.09
N ILE A 143 13.81 4.65 26.42
CA ILE A 143 12.81 3.76 26.94
C ILE A 143 12.42 4.17 28.35
N THR A 144 13.38 4.43 29.24
CA THR A 144 13.13 4.87 30.62
C THR A 144 12.32 6.16 30.63
N ASN A 145 12.62 7.13 29.78
CA ASN A 145 11.85 8.37 29.70
C ASN A 145 10.40 8.12 29.23
N ARG A 146 10.19 7.20 28.28
CA ARG A 146 8.85 6.81 27.81
C ARG A 146 8.10 6.06 28.88
N LEU A 147 8.71 5.09 29.55
CA LEU A 147 8.13 4.36 30.67
C LEU A 147 7.75 5.29 31.83
N LEU A 148 8.63 6.20 32.21
CA LEU A 148 8.36 7.21 33.24
C LEU A 148 7.17 8.11 32.87
N LYS A 149 7.05 8.47 31.60
CA LYS A 149 5.92 9.28 31.10
C LYS A 149 4.60 8.53 31.19
N VAL A 150 4.59 7.23 30.88
CA VAL A 150 3.39 6.36 31.04
C VAL A 150 3.09 6.16 32.52
N ALA A 151 4.12 5.93 33.30
CA ALA A 151 4.06 5.69 34.73
C ALA A 151 3.49 6.88 35.52
N ASN A 152 3.95 8.07 35.22
CA ASN A 152 3.52 9.32 35.87
C ASN A 152 2.16 9.84 35.35
N SER A 153 1.50 9.15 34.42
CA SER A 153 0.15 9.50 34.03
C SER A 153 -0.83 9.16 35.15
N SER A 154 -1.64 10.17 35.59
CA SER A 154 -2.62 9.96 36.65
C SER A 154 -3.63 8.87 36.30
N TYR A 155 -4.19 8.22 37.31
CA TYR A 155 -5.28 7.24 37.16
C TYR A 155 -6.42 7.79 36.28
N ASP A 156 -6.84 9.03 36.52
CA ASP A 156 -7.93 9.68 35.78
C ASP A 156 -7.60 9.82 34.30
N LYS A 157 -6.34 10.18 33.94
CA LYS A 157 -5.91 10.23 32.55
C LYS A 157 -5.90 8.85 31.89
N ARG A 158 -5.48 7.81 32.63
CA ARG A 158 -5.53 6.42 32.15
C ARG A 158 -6.97 5.99 31.91
N MET A 159 -7.85 6.21 32.87
CA MET A 159 -9.26 5.85 32.77
C MET A 159 -10.01 6.63 31.68
N ALA A 160 -9.71 7.91 31.48
CA ALA A 160 -10.26 8.70 30.37
C ALA A 160 -9.85 8.12 29.00
N GLN A 161 -8.64 7.58 28.88
CA GLN A 161 -8.17 6.94 27.67
C GLN A 161 -8.77 5.54 27.47
N VAL A 162 -8.98 4.79 28.53
CA VAL A 162 -9.69 3.49 28.49
C VAL A 162 -11.12 3.70 27.97
N ARG A 163 -11.82 4.70 28.47
CA ARG A 163 -13.20 5.04 28.03
C ARG A 163 -13.27 5.42 26.54
N LYS A 164 -12.21 6.01 25.98
CA LYS A 164 -12.13 6.34 24.55
C LYS A 164 -11.83 5.14 23.66
N ARG A 165 -11.31 4.05 24.19
CA ARG A 165 -10.88 2.88 23.44
C ARG A 165 -11.72 1.66 23.78
N LYS A 166 -12.72 1.38 22.95
CA LYS A 166 -13.69 0.31 23.13
C LYS A 166 -13.15 -1.12 22.89
N PHE A 167 -11.84 -1.30 22.67
CA PHE A 167 -11.27 -2.61 22.29
C PHE A 167 -11.38 -3.68 23.41
N LEU A 168 -11.52 -3.26 24.67
CA LEU A 168 -11.70 -4.16 25.82
C LEU A 168 -13.17 -4.43 26.17
N TYR A 169 -14.10 -3.79 25.46
CA TYR A 169 -15.52 -3.97 25.71
C TYR A 169 -16.03 -5.23 25.01
N SER A 170 -16.91 -5.96 25.65
CA SER A 170 -17.73 -6.98 24.98
C SER A 170 -18.58 -6.33 23.88
N ASP A 171 -19.15 -7.15 23.00
CA ASP A 171 -20.02 -6.60 21.94
C ASP A 171 -21.26 -5.93 22.53
N GLU A 172 -21.80 -6.44 23.63
CA GLU A 172 -22.88 -5.79 24.40
C GLU A 172 -22.43 -4.45 24.99
N GLU A 173 -21.26 -4.39 25.64
CA GLU A 173 -20.71 -3.13 26.17
C GLU A 173 -20.44 -2.08 25.08
N LYS A 174 -20.00 -2.53 23.89
CA LYS A 174 -19.81 -1.64 22.75
C LYS A 174 -21.13 -1.08 22.25
N LEU A 175 -22.15 -1.93 22.16
CA LEU A 175 -23.49 -1.52 21.76
C LEU A 175 -24.05 -0.50 22.74
N LEU A 176 -24.04 -0.82 24.03
CA LEU A 176 -24.53 0.08 25.09
C LEU A 176 -23.78 1.41 25.12
N ALA A 177 -22.49 1.43 24.79
CA ALA A 177 -21.69 2.64 24.78
C ALA A 177 -22.04 3.61 23.63
N ASP A 178 -22.83 3.19 22.64
CA ASP A 178 -23.32 4.04 21.56
C ASP A 178 -24.62 4.77 21.92
N TYR A 179 -25.21 4.40 23.05
CA TYR A 179 -26.46 4.98 23.56
C TYR A 179 -26.21 5.70 24.89
N GLN A 180 -27.02 6.71 25.16
CA GLN A 180 -27.08 7.41 26.44
C GLN A 180 -28.47 7.17 27.03
N ILE A 181 -28.52 6.88 28.33
CA ILE A 181 -29.75 6.59 29.04
C ILE A 181 -29.91 7.70 30.08
N PHE A 182 -31.02 8.39 30.04
CA PHE A 182 -31.36 9.47 30.96
C PHE A 182 -32.67 9.21 31.66
N LYS A 183 -32.82 9.79 32.85
CA LYS A 183 -34.09 9.83 33.58
C LYS A 183 -34.81 11.14 33.22
N PHE A 184 -36.10 11.08 32.92
CA PHE A 184 -36.92 12.23 32.75
C PHE A 184 -37.33 12.82 34.10
N ASP A 185 -36.62 13.85 34.54
CA ASP A 185 -36.76 14.49 35.86
C ASP A 185 -36.72 16.02 35.75
N ASP A 186 -36.56 16.70 36.88
CA ASP A 186 -36.55 18.19 36.92
C ASP A 186 -35.35 18.83 36.22
N LYS A 187 -34.37 18.03 35.74
CA LYS A 187 -33.24 18.47 34.92
C LYS A 187 -33.48 18.35 33.42
N THR A 188 -34.66 17.87 33.05
CA THR A 188 -35.08 17.66 31.69
C THR A 188 -36.23 18.59 31.37
N ASN A 189 -36.11 19.44 30.35
CA ASN A 189 -37.13 20.36 29.91
C ASN A 189 -37.39 20.26 28.42
N PHE A 190 -38.65 20.27 28.02
CA PHE A 190 -39.03 20.46 26.63
C PHE A 190 -38.85 21.92 26.22
N LEU A 191 -38.27 22.11 25.06
CA LEU A 191 -38.15 23.43 24.42
C LEU A 191 -39.02 23.43 23.16
N ASP A 192 -39.72 24.58 22.94
CA ASP A 192 -40.44 24.80 21.69
C ASP A 192 -39.39 25.04 20.58
N ASP A 193 -39.33 24.16 19.60
CA ASP A 193 -38.38 24.30 18.50
C ASP A 193 -38.99 25.09 17.33
N ILE A 194 -38.16 25.95 16.76
CA ILE A 194 -38.49 26.79 15.58
C ILE A 194 -38.69 25.91 14.33
N THR A 195 -38.19 24.67 14.35
CA THR A 195 -38.20 23.69 13.23
C THR A 195 -39.40 22.74 13.26
N GLY A 196 -40.27 22.81 14.28
CA GLY A 196 -41.44 21.94 14.41
C GLY A 196 -41.21 20.56 14.99
N HIS A 197 -40.02 20.31 15.54
CA HIS A 197 -39.68 19.07 16.25
C HIS A 197 -39.58 19.36 17.76
N ASP A 198 -40.03 18.41 18.57
CA ASP A 198 -39.84 18.49 20.02
C ASP A 198 -38.37 18.34 20.37
N VAL A 199 -37.81 19.28 21.10
CA VAL A 199 -36.42 19.26 21.59
C VAL A 199 -36.42 19.18 23.11
N ILE A 200 -35.66 18.24 23.64
CA ILE A 200 -35.41 18.06 25.07
C ILE A 200 -34.06 18.65 25.43
N SER A 201 -34.04 19.57 26.40
CA SER A 201 -32.81 20.03 27.04
C SER A 201 -32.56 19.21 28.30
N ILE A 202 -31.40 18.60 28.41
CA ILE A 202 -30.97 17.82 29.55
C ILE A 202 -29.79 18.54 30.21
N GLU A 203 -29.99 18.99 31.47
CA GLU A 203 -28.92 19.58 32.27
C GLU A 203 -27.97 18.50 32.79
N LEU A 204 -26.72 18.48 32.34
CA LEU A 204 -25.67 17.57 32.83
C LEU A 204 -24.99 18.12 34.09
N ASN A 205 -24.76 19.45 34.14
CA ASN A 205 -24.23 20.17 35.27
C ASN A 205 -24.54 21.65 35.10
N ARG A 206 -24.26 22.45 36.12
CA ARG A 206 -24.56 23.89 36.20
C ARG A 206 -24.18 24.73 34.97
N PHE A 207 -23.31 24.22 34.07
CA PHE A 207 -22.81 24.95 32.90
C PHE A 207 -22.93 24.17 31.58
N SER A 208 -23.54 23.00 31.57
CA SER A 208 -23.54 22.08 30.42
C SER A 208 -24.90 21.43 30.24
N HIS A 209 -25.47 21.59 29.04
CA HIS A 209 -26.72 20.99 28.61
C HIS A 209 -26.50 20.17 27.34
N ILE A 210 -27.28 19.11 27.18
CA ILE A 210 -27.40 18.40 25.91
C ILE A 210 -28.78 18.64 25.32
N PHE A 211 -28.84 18.92 24.03
CA PHE A 211 -30.09 19.07 23.29
C PHE A 211 -30.33 17.80 22.47
N VAL A 212 -31.55 17.26 22.58
CA VAL A 212 -31.94 15.99 21.99
C VAL A 212 -33.23 16.17 21.21
N HIS A 213 -33.30 15.68 19.99
CA HIS A 213 -34.47 15.78 19.13
C HIS A 213 -35.38 14.56 19.26
N CYS A 214 -36.68 14.79 19.29
CA CYS A 214 -37.72 13.79 19.23
C CYS A 214 -38.29 13.80 17.82
N GLU A 215 -37.89 12.92 16.94
CA GLU A 215 -38.30 12.93 15.52
C GLU A 215 -39.44 11.95 15.21
N ASP A 216 -39.86 11.11 16.15
CA ASP A 216 -40.85 10.07 15.91
C ASP A 216 -42.21 10.45 16.50
N GLU A 217 -43.30 10.26 15.76
CA GLU A 217 -44.67 10.54 16.25
C GLU A 217 -44.99 9.76 17.55
N LEU A 218 -44.34 8.63 17.79
CA LEU A 218 -44.47 7.84 19.02
C LEU A 218 -43.84 8.50 20.24
N LEU A 219 -42.98 9.50 20.03
CA LEU A 219 -42.26 10.21 21.10
C LEU A 219 -42.81 11.58 21.39
N ASN A 220 -44.12 11.80 21.15
CA ASN A 220 -44.80 13.05 21.37
C ASN A 220 -44.69 13.47 22.85
N LYS A 221 -44.41 14.75 23.09
CA LYS A 221 -44.30 15.46 24.35
C LYS A 221 -45.43 15.13 25.35
N GLU A 222 -46.66 14.95 24.85
CA GLU A 222 -47.84 14.68 25.67
C GLU A 222 -47.83 13.30 26.32
N ASN A 223 -47.00 12.37 25.82
CA ASN A 223 -46.94 10.99 26.28
C ASN A 223 -45.77 10.72 27.23
N TRP A 224 -45.00 11.73 27.63
CA TRP A 224 -43.84 11.55 28.49
C TRP A 224 -44.24 11.53 29.95
N GLU A 225 -43.83 10.47 30.64
CA GLU A 225 -44.08 10.29 32.07
C GLU A 225 -42.86 10.74 32.90
N LYS A 226 -43.12 11.54 33.97
CA LYS A 226 -42.08 11.96 34.91
C LYS A 226 -41.52 10.76 35.65
N ASP A 227 -40.21 10.81 35.96
CA ASP A 227 -39.45 9.76 36.65
C ASP A 227 -39.20 8.48 35.83
N LYS A 228 -39.61 8.43 34.57
CA LYS A 228 -39.29 7.33 33.64
C LYS A 228 -37.94 7.56 32.94
N TRP A 229 -37.44 6.51 32.36
CA TRP A 229 -36.15 6.54 31.66
C TRP A 229 -36.36 6.63 30.16
N PHE A 230 -35.37 7.24 29.44
CA PHE A 230 -35.36 7.33 28.00
C PHE A 230 -33.96 7.12 27.43
N ILE A 231 -33.92 6.71 26.18
CA ILE A 231 -32.70 6.31 25.45
C ILE A 231 -32.43 7.32 24.36
N VAL A 232 -31.19 7.76 24.26
CA VAL A 232 -30.70 8.71 23.26
C VAL A 232 -29.56 8.10 22.45
N LYS A 233 -29.61 8.23 21.12
CA LYS A 233 -28.51 7.91 20.21
C LYS A 233 -28.33 9.05 19.21
N ASN A 234 -27.10 9.54 19.06
CA ASN A 234 -26.78 10.62 18.11
C ASN A 234 -27.69 11.86 18.25
N GLN A 235 -27.95 12.29 19.48
CA GLN A 235 -28.83 13.42 19.81
C GLN A 235 -30.32 13.23 19.42
N LYS A 236 -30.76 11.99 19.20
CA LYS A 236 -32.15 11.65 18.93
C LYS A 236 -32.66 10.72 20.02
N VAL A 237 -33.91 10.91 20.43
CA VAL A 237 -34.58 9.97 21.33
C VAL A 237 -34.93 8.72 20.54
N VAL A 238 -34.61 7.57 21.11
CA VAL A 238 -34.84 6.25 20.51
C VAL A 238 -36.05 5.57 21.15
N ASN A 239 -36.20 5.71 22.46
CA ASN A 239 -37.34 5.22 23.24
C ASN A 239 -37.48 6.01 24.54
N ASN A 240 -38.68 6.03 25.11
CA ASN A 240 -39.00 6.72 26.36
C ASN A 240 -39.92 5.88 27.25
N ASN A 241 -40.28 6.40 28.45
CA ASN A 241 -41.18 5.80 29.40
C ASN A 241 -40.80 4.41 29.91
N LEU A 242 -39.53 4.12 29.96
CA LEU A 242 -39.00 2.85 30.52
C LEU A 242 -38.95 2.95 32.05
N ASP A 243 -39.30 1.86 32.72
CA ASP A 243 -39.46 1.84 34.17
C ASP A 243 -38.12 1.93 34.92
N SER A 244 -37.06 1.41 34.35
CA SER A 244 -35.75 1.37 35.00
C SER A 244 -34.60 1.56 34.01
N TYR A 245 -33.43 1.89 34.56
CA TYR A 245 -32.19 1.93 33.82
C TYR A 245 -31.81 0.56 33.21
N ASP A 246 -32.13 -0.53 33.92
CA ASP A 246 -31.85 -1.88 33.47
C ASP A 246 -32.80 -2.30 32.34
N GLU A 247 -34.06 -1.88 32.40
CA GLU A 247 -35.00 -2.05 31.28
C GLU A 247 -34.53 -1.30 30.04
N ALA A 248 -34.03 -0.08 30.17
CA ALA A 248 -33.47 0.69 29.06
C ALA A 248 -32.25 0.00 28.45
N LYS A 249 -31.38 -0.59 29.27
CA LYS A 249 -30.27 -1.40 28.75
C LYS A 249 -30.76 -2.65 28.01
N GLN A 250 -31.72 -3.37 28.59
CA GLN A 250 -32.27 -4.56 27.98
C GLN A 250 -32.95 -4.24 26.66
N TYR A 251 -33.71 -3.15 26.62
CA TYR A 251 -34.31 -2.67 25.37
C TYR A 251 -33.27 -2.45 24.26
N ILE A 252 -32.11 -1.83 24.59
CA ILE A 252 -31.04 -1.64 23.61
C ILE A 252 -30.49 -2.98 23.14
N LEU A 253 -30.29 -3.94 24.02
CA LEU A 253 -29.74 -5.26 23.67
C LEU A 253 -30.69 -6.09 22.83
N ASP A 254 -32.01 -5.97 23.05
CA ASP A 254 -33.04 -6.75 22.37
C ASP A 254 -33.39 -6.16 20.97
N ASN A 255 -33.29 -4.85 20.80
CA ASN A 255 -33.79 -4.19 19.60
C ASN A 255 -32.68 -3.71 18.65
N PHE A 256 -31.43 -3.67 19.08
CA PHE A 256 -30.32 -3.18 18.26
C PHE A 256 -29.16 -4.16 18.25
N GLU A 257 -28.58 -4.30 17.08
CA GLU A 257 -27.31 -5.00 16.90
C GLU A 257 -26.18 -3.98 16.85
N LEU A 258 -25.00 -4.41 17.30
CA LEU A 258 -23.77 -3.68 17.08
C LEU A 258 -23.62 -3.53 15.57
N ASP A 259 -23.61 -2.29 15.08
CA ASP A 259 -23.10 -2.02 13.75
C ASP A 259 -21.67 -2.56 13.71
N LYS A 260 -21.55 -3.82 13.37
CA LYS A 260 -20.29 -4.36 12.87
C LYS A 260 -20.01 -3.53 11.64
N LYS A 261 -19.37 -2.36 11.83
CA LYS A 261 -18.64 -1.76 10.71
C LYS A 261 -17.85 -2.93 10.19
N LYS A 262 -18.35 -3.54 9.12
CA LYS A 262 -17.52 -4.42 8.32
C LYS A 262 -16.28 -3.59 8.15
N LYS A 263 -15.16 -3.98 8.80
CA LYS A 263 -13.84 -3.48 8.39
C LYS A 263 -13.99 -3.51 6.91
N PRO A 264 -13.79 -2.40 6.16
CA PRO A 264 -13.93 -2.46 4.74
C PRO A 264 -13.14 -3.70 4.38
N SER A 265 -13.86 -4.77 4.00
CA SER A 265 -13.20 -5.99 3.59
C SER A 265 -12.41 -5.47 2.42
N HIS A 266 -11.10 -5.41 2.55
CA HIS A 266 -10.25 -5.13 1.41
C HIS A 266 -10.74 -6.14 0.39
N LYS A 267 -11.43 -5.66 -0.66
CA LYS A 267 -11.89 -6.55 -1.71
C LYS A 267 -10.63 -7.17 -2.25
N LYS A 268 -10.44 -8.45 -1.94
CA LYS A 268 -9.27 -9.18 -2.40
C LYS A 268 -9.43 -9.35 -3.89
N MET A 269 -8.40 -9.00 -4.62
CA MET A 269 -8.38 -9.26 -6.05
C MET A 269 -8.43 -10.79 -6.24
N PRO A 270 -9.39 -11.34 -6.97
CA PRO A 270 -9.40 -12.77 -7.25
C PRO A 270 -8.16 -13.09 -8.09
N ILE A 271 -7.28 -13.92 -7.56
CA ILE A 271 -6.09 -14.41 -8.28
C ILE A 271 -6.54 -15.63 -9.07
N PRO A 272 -6.52 -15.57 -10.40
CA PRO A 272 -6.79 -16.74 -11.19
C PRO A 272 -5.66 -17.76 -11.03
N TYR A 273 -6.01 -19.01 -10.75
CA TYR A 273 -5.06 -20.14 -10.79
C TYR A 273 -5.12 -20.79 -12.15
N LEU A 274 -3.96 -21.18 -12.66
CA LEU A 274 -3.86 -22.03 -13.83
C LEU A 274 -4.40 -23.41 -13.48
N LYS A 275 -5.50 -23.81 -14.13
CA LYS A 275 -6.09 -25.14 -13.95
C LYS A 275 -5.28 -26.22 -14.67
N GLU A 276 -4.67 -25.86 -15.78
CA GLU A 276 -3.79 -26.70 -16.60
C GLU A 276 -2.52 -25.95 -16.91
N LEU A 277 -1.41 -26.66 -16.95
CA LEU A 277 -0.12 -26.12 -17.36
C LEU A 277 0.22 -26.68 -18.73
N ASN A 278 0.32 -25.79 -19.71
CA ASN A 278 0.71 -26.16 -21.06
C ASN A 278 2.16 -25.73 -21.28
N ARG A 279 2.93 -26.61 -21.91
CA ARG A 279 4.28 -26.34 -22.36
C ARG A 279 4.47 -26.88 -23.77
N THR A 280 5.13 -26.12 -24.62
CA THR A 280 5.63 -26.52 -25.94
C THR A 280 7.07 -26.04 -26.04
N GLY A 281 7.90 -26.82 -26.72
CA GLY A 281 9.33 -26.52 -26.86
C GLY A 281 10.20 -27.76 -26.70
N PRO A 282 11.52 -27.61 -26.69
CA PRO A 282 12.45 -28.73 -26.59
C PRO A 282 12.29 -29.51 -25.28
N SER A 283 12.54 -30.81 -25.29
CA SER A 283 12.72 -31.60 -24.08
C SER A 283 14.21 -31.57 -23.67
N TYR A 284 14.46 -31.22 -22.40
CA TYR A 284 15.83 -31.07 -21.89
C TYR A 284 16.29 -32.28 -21.09
N PHE A 285 15.42 -33.24 -20.75
CA PHE A 285 15.72 -34.44 -19.98
C PHE A 285 14.85 -35.62 -20.41
N GLY A 286 15.27 -36.86 -20.01
CA GLY A 286 14.55 -38.07 -20.34
C GLY A 286 13.27 -38.26 -19.52
N ILE A 287 13.36 -38.91 -18.35
CA ILE A 287 12.17 -39.23 -17.54
C ILE A 287 11.95 -38.23 -16.41
N HIS A 288 12.97 -37.99 -15.60
CA HIS A 288 12.90 -37.12 -14.42
C HIS A 288 14.22 -36.40 -14.15
N VAL A 289 14.14 -35.21 -13.62
CA VAL A 289 15.26 -34.40 -13.15
C VAL A 289 15.67 -34.83 -11.75
N LYS A 290 16.96 -34.94 -11.50
CA LYS A 290 17.50 -35.12 -10.15
C LYS A 290 17.84 -33.77 -9.52
N THR A 291 17.83 -33.71 -8.19
CA THR A 291 18.25 -32.52 -7.47
C THR A 291 19.67 -32.06 -7.81
N GLN A 292 20.56 -33.03 -8.16
CA GLN A 292 21.93 -32.75 -8.58
C GLN A 292 21.96 -32.00 -9.93
N ASP A 293 21.06 -32.33 -10.85
CA ASP A 293 21.01 -31.70 -12.18
C ASP A 293 20.71 -30.18 -12.05
N MET A 294 19.92 -29.79 -11.05
CA MET A 294 19.67 -28.36 -10.75
C MET A 294 20.94 -27.62 -10.33
N LEU A 295 21.87 -28.31 -9.67
CA LEU A 295 23.16 -27.75 -9.28
C LEU A 295 24.15 -27.77 -10.46
N ASP A 296 24.24 -28.87 -11.16
CA ASP A 296 25.25 -29.10 -12.22
C ASP A 296 24.97 -28.21 -13.44
N VAL A 297 23.70 -27.96 -13.77
CA VAL A 297 23.30 -27.18 -14.93
C VAL A 297 23.13 -25.69 -14.63
N PHE A 298 22.47 -25.39 -13.54
CA PHE A 298 22.14 -23.97 -13.22
C PHE A 298 23.02 -23.40 -12.12
N ASP A 299 23.83 -24.17 -11.43
CA ASP A 299 24.67 -23.74 -10.30
C ASP A 299 23.86 -23.03 -9.19
N PHE A 300 22.61 -23.48 -8.89
CA PHE A 300 21.86 -22.88 -7.80
C PHE A 300 22.59 -22.96 -6.46
N HIS A 301 22.57 -21.90 -5.66
CA HIS A 301 23.14 -21.95 -4.31
C HIS A 301 22.52 -23.08 -3.48
N GLY A 302 21.23 -23.27 -3.55
CA GLY A 302 20.52 -24.35 -2.90
C GLY A 302 19.02 -24.40 -3.26
N GLY A 303 18.41 -25.53 -2.90
CA GLY A 303 16.98 -25.73 -3.08
C GLY A 303 16.35 -26.40 -1.87
N GLU A 304 15.17 -25.91 -1.46
CA GLU A 304 14.45 -26.39 -0.28
C GLU A 304 13.01 -26.78 -0.62
N PHE A 305 12.55 -27.90 -0.08
CA PHE A 305 11.17 -28.36 -0.20
C PHE A 305 10.40 -28.18 1.09
N GLY A 306 9.13 -27.85 0.97
CA GLY A 306 8.21 -27.80 2.11
C GLY A 306 8.05 -29.16 2.78
N ASN A 307 7.95 -29.19 4.13
CA ASN A 307 7.80 -30.43 4.91
C ASN A 307 6.51 -31.21 4.64
N TRP A 308 5.57 -30.59 3.93
CA TRP A 308 4.25 -31.09 3.62
C TRP A 308 4.14 -31.67 2.18
N GLU A 309 5.20 -31.55 1.36
CA GLU A 309 5.26 -32.12 0.03
C GLU A 309 5.69 -33.60 0.09
N ASN A 310 4.97 -34.43 -0.64
CA ASN A 310 5.36 -35.82 -0.87
C ASN A 310 6.40 -35.92 -2.02
N ASP A 311 7.01 -37.08 -2.20
CA ASP A 311 8.06 -37.28 -3.22
C ASP A 311 7.58 -37.04 -4.65
N ASN A 312 6.32 -37.37 -4.97
CA ASN A 312 5.77 -37.15 -6.30
C ASN A 312 5.63 -35.65 -6.58
N GLU A 313 5.13 -34.89 -5.59
CA GLU A 313 4.98 -33.40 -5.72
C GLU A 313 6.37 -32.74 -5.85
N ARG A 314 7.38 -33.24 -5.12
CA ARG A 314 8.74 -32.71 -5.22
C ARG A 314 9.34 -33.01 -6.59
N GLN A 315 9.12 -34.21 -7.13
CA GLN A 315 9.59 -34.60 -8.47
C GLN A 315 8.90 -33.73 -9.54
N GLU A 316 7.60 -33.58 -9.46
CA GLU A 316 6.86 -32.75 -10.39
C GLU A 316 7.35 -31.28 -10.37
N ASN A 317 7.61 -30.72 -9.18
CA ASN A 317 8.19 -29.37 -9.07
C ASN A 317 9.60 -29.28 -9.66
N LEU A 318 10.45 -30.30 -9.51
CA LEU A 318 11.77 -30.33 -10.14
C LEU A 318 11.67 -30.34 -11.66
N ASP A 319 10.87 -31.26 -12.20
CA ASP A 319 10.71 -31.44 -13.65
C ASP A 319 10.14 -30.16 -14.31
N LEU A 320 9.11 -29.58 -13.71
CA LEU A 320 8.48 -28.34 -14.19
C LEU A 320 9.43 -27.13 -14.10
N SER A 321 10.13 -26.98 -12.98
CA SER A 321 11.04 -25.85 -12.80
C SER A 321 12.29 -25.96 -13.66
N TYR A 322 12.82 -27.18 -13.87
CA TYR A 322 13.96 -27.39 -14.78
C TYR A 322 13.60 -26.94 -16.21
N ASN A 323 12.48 -27.43 -16.75
CA ASN A 323 11.98 -26.99 -18.05
C ASN A 323 11.78 -25.46 -18.09
N ALA A 324 11.17 -24.89 -17.05
CA ALA A 324 10.90 -23.46 -17.00
C ALA A 324 12.17 -22.60 -16.96
N PHE A 325 13.20 -23.02 -16.22
CA PHE A 325 14.48 -22.32 -16.20
C PHE A 325 15.26 -22.46 -17.52
N SER A 326 15.19 -23.62 -18.15
CA SER A 326 15.78 -23.84 -19.49
C SER A 326 15.05 -23.00 -20.55
N ASP A 327 13.71 -22.93 -20.48
CA ASP A 327 12.91 -22.08 -21.38
C ASP A 327 13.19 -20.58 -21.11
N LEU A 328 13.39 -20.18 -19.84
CA LEU A 328 13.76 -18.82 -19.49
C LEU A 328 15.12 -18.44 -20.09
N ALA A 329 16.13 -19.29 -19.92
CA ALA A 329 17.46 -19.08 -20.51
C ALA A 329 17.39 -18.94 -22.04
N ARG A 330 16.60 -19.81 -22.68
CA ARG A 330 16.38 -19.77 -24.12
C ARG A 330 15.60 -18.52 -24.58
N ALA A 331 14.62 -18.07 -23.80
CA ALA A 331 13.86 -16.86 -24.08
C ALA A 331 14.73 -15.61 -24.01
N LEU A 332 15.63 -15.56 -23.01
CA LEU A 332 16.53 -14.43 -22.76
C LEU A 332 17.86 -14.52 -23.53
N ASP A 333 18.12 -15.65 -24.17
CA ASP A 333 19.40 -15.94 -24.81
C ASP A 333 20.58 -15.78 -23.83
N VAL A 334 20.49 -16.47 -22.66
CA VAL A 334 21.50 -16.43 -21.59
C VAL A 334 21.99 -17.82 -21.21
N SER A 335 23.19 -17.90 -20.61
CA SER A 335 23.78 -19.17 -20.20
C SER A 335 23.01 -19.85 -19.06
N SER A 336 23.27 -21.15 -18.86
CA SER A 336 22.65 -21.90 -17.76
C SER A 336 23.00 -21.32 -16.38
N ASN A 337 24.24 -20.91 -16.17
CA ASN A 337 24.73 -20.37 -14.90
C ASN A 337 24.13 -19.00 -14.61
N ASP A 338 23.72 -18.21 -15.63
CA ASP A 338 23.09 -16.90 -15.45
C ASP A 338 21.71 -17.04 -14.82
N ILE A 339 21.05 -18.19 -14.95
CA ILE A 339 19.74 -18.46 -14.32
C ILE A 339 19.81 -18.38 -12.81
N SER A 340 20.94 -18.78 -12.22
CA SER A 340 21.19 -18.66 -10.79
C SER A 340 22.04 -17.43 -10.42
N PHE A 341 22.35 -16.55 -11.40
CA PHE A 341 23.31 -15.46 -11.23
C PHE A 341 24.65 -15.94 -10.69
N ASN A 342 25.20 -16.94 -11.36
CA ASN A 342 26.47 -17.59 -11.02
C ASN A 342 26.49 -18.13 -9.58
N GLY A 343 25.52 -18.93 -9.23
CA GLY A 343 25.46 -19.63 -7.95
C GLY A 343 25.01 -18.81 -6.75
N THR A 344 24.43 -17.63 -6.97
CA THR A 344 23.95 -16.79 -5.85
C THR A 344 22.48 -17.01 -5.53
N LEU A 345 21.65 -17.38 -6.51
CA LEU A 345 20.21 -17.55 -6.34
C LEU A 345 19.88 -18.94 -5.79
N SER A 346 18.88 -19.00 -4.94
CA SER A 346 18.28 -20.23 -4.42
C SER A 346 16.82 -20.36 -4.86
N ILE A 347 16.29 -21.59 -4.78
CA ILE A 347 14.88 -21.85 -5.04
C ILE A 347 14.23 -22.60 -3.87
N ALA A 348 12.98 -22.27 -3.56
CA ALA A 348 12.22 -22.91 -2.50
C ALA A 348 10.82 -23.27 -2.99
N TYR A 349 10.43 -24.53 -2.77
CA TYR A 349 9.13 -25.06 -3.15
C TYR A 349 8.23 -25.14 -1.91
N GLY A 350 7.53 -24.06 -1.61
CA GLY A 350 6.62 -23.98 -0.47
C GLY A 350 7.24 -24.22 0.90
N SER A 351 8.55 -24.04 1.04
CA SER A 351 9.26 -24.17 2.32
C SER A 351 9.27 -22.87 3.12
N ARG A 352 9.00 -21.72 2.47
CA ARG A 352 9.10 -20.38 3.03
C ARG A 352 7.78 -19.62 2.85
N GLY A 353 7.55 -18.60 3.67
CA GLY A 353 6.38 -17.73 3.62
C GLY A 353 5.13 -18.26 4.34
N SER A 354 4.15 -17.38 4.54
CA SER A 354 2.93 -17.68 5.30
C SER A 354 1.89 -18.51 4.55
N GLY A 355 2.16 -18.86 3.29
CA GLY A 355 1.22 -19.58 2.42
C GLY A 355 0.12 -18.69 1.82
N ARG A 356 0.22 -17.37 1.97
CA ARG A 356 -0.72 -16.39 1.43
C ARG A 356 -0.29 -15.90 0.04
N ALA A 357 1.00 -15.73 -0.18
CA ALA A 357 1.54 -15.37 -1.48
C ALA A 357 1.55 -16.55 -2.45
N LYS A 358 1.34 -16.27 -3.74
CA LYS A 358 1.46 -17.24 -4.83
C LYS A 358 2.93 -17.64 -5.04
N ALA A 359 3.79 -16.64 -5.09
CA ALA A 359 5.23 -16.72 -5.14
C ALA A 359 5.81 -15.45 -4.53
N HIS A 360 7.09 -15.42 -4.18
CA HIS A 360 7.81 -14.20 -3.80
C HIS A 360 9.31 -14.40 -3.89
N TYR A 361 10.03 -13.33 -4.19
CA TYR A 361 11.47 -13.26 -4.09
C TYR A 361 11.88 -12.64 -2.75
N GLU A 362 12.83 -13.26 -2.05
CA GLU A 362 13.44 -12.74 -0.82
C GLU A 362 14.82 -12.14 -1.15
N PRO A 363 14.95 -10.79 -1.25
CA PRO A 363 16.21 -10.16 -1.66
C PRO A 363 17.40 -10.52 -0.76
N LEU A 364 17.23 -10.41 0.55
CA LEU A 364 18.31 -10.65 1.52
C LEU A 364 18.87 -12.08 1.48
N ARG A 365 18.06 -13.06 1.09
CA ARG A 365 18.48 -14.47 0.99
C ARG A 365 18.65 -14.93 -0.44
N LYS A 366 18.35 -14.07 -1.39
CA LYS A 366 18.40 -14.36 -2.83
C LYS A 366 17.67 -15.68 -3.14
N VAL A 367 16.41 -15.80 -2.68
CA VAL A 367 15.62 -17.01 -2.88
C VAL A 367 14.28 -16.71 -3.53
N ILE A 368 13.96 -17.43 -4.59
CA ILE A 368 12.63 -17.47 -5.19
C ILE A 368 11.82 -18.54 -4.47
N ASN A 369 10.72 -18.18 -3.84
CA ASN A 369 9.81 -19.12 -3.21
C ASN A 369 8.54 -19.27 -4.04
N LEU A 370 8.25 -20.50 -4.45
CA LEU A 370 7.04 -20.88 -5.17
C LEU A 370 6.09 -21.62 -4.23
N THR A 371 4.89 -21.11 -4.04
CA THR A 371 3.91 -21.72 -3.13
C THR A 371 3.21 -22.89 -3.83
N LYS A 372 3.74 -24.09 -3.74
CA LYS A 372 3.20 -25.31 -4.37
C LYS A 372 2.86 -25.12 -5.87
N LYS A 373 1.87 -25.86 -6.36
CA LYS A 373 1.26 -25.68 -7.70
C LYS A 373 0.64 -24.29 -7.90
N LYS A 374 0.33 -23.57 -6.82
CA LYS A 374 -0.16 -22.20 -6.89
C LYS A 374 0.86 -21.20 -7.41
N GLY A 375 2.16 -21.48 -7.23
CA GLY A 375 3.25 -20.66 -7.74
C GLY A 375 3.48 -20.77 -9.24
N ALA A 376 2.85 -21.75 -9.89
CA ALA A 376 2.92 -21.90 -11.34
C ALA A 376 2.43 -20.64 -12.07
N GLY A 377 3.20 -20.19 -13.06
CA GLY A 377 2.92 -19.00 -13.85
C GLY A 377 3.57 -17.71 -13.37
N SER A 378 4.14 -17.71 -12.16
CA SER A 378 4.77 -16.52 -11.57
C SER A 378 6.31 -16.56 -11.60
N LEU A 379 6.94 -17.64 -12.06
CA LEU A 379 8.40 -17.80 -11.95
C LEU A 379 9.17 -16.69 -12.67
N ALA A 380 8.76 -16.30 -13.87
CA ALA A 380 9.40 -15.19 -14.60
C ALA A 380 9.26 -13.85 -13.88
N HIS A 381 8.16 -13.62 -13.18
CA HIS A 381 7.95 -12.43 -12.36
C HIS A 381 8.96 -12.37 -11.21
N GLU A 382 9.08 -13.45 -10.45
CA GLU A 382 10.01 -13.50 -9.31
C GLU A 382 11.48 -13.49 -9.76
N TRP A 383 11.78 -14.10 -10.90
CA TRP A 383 13.12 -14.02 -11.49
C TRP A 383 13.43 -12.59 -11.96
N GLY A 384 12.43 -11.85 -12.45
CA GLY A 384 12.56 -10.43 -12.77
C GLY A 384 12.96 -9.58 -11.55
N HIS A 385 12.36 -9.84 -10.38
CA HIS A 385 12.81 -9.22 -9.12
C HIS A 385 14.25 -9.62 -8.77
N ALA A 386 14.61 -10.89 -8.94
CA ALA A 386 15.96 -11.34 -8.66
C ALA A 386 16.99 -10.70 -9.61
N LEU A 387 16.66 -10.54 -10.90
CA LEU A 387 17.49 -9.84 -11.89
C LEU A 387 17.69 -8.36 -11.52
N ASP A 388 16.63 -7.68 -11.14
CA ASP A 388 16.65 -6.28 -10.70
C ASP A 388 17.63 -6.07 -9.54
N HIS A 389 17.54 -6.93 -8.52
CA HIS A 389 18.46 -6.88 -7.38
C HIS A 389 19.89 -7.29 -7.74
N TYR A 390 20.05 -8.29 -8.60
CA TYR A 390 21.39 -8.73 -9.07
C TYR A 390 22.12 -7.60 -9.79
N ILE A 391 21.45 -6.93 -10.73
CA ILE A 391 22.03 -5.78 -11.45
C ILE A 391 22.35 -4.66 -10.46
N GLY A 392 21.44 -4.35 -9.54
CA GLY A 392 21.64 -3.32 -8.52
C GLY A 392 22.86 -3.59 -7.64
N GLU A 393 23.00 -4.81 -7.14
CA GLU A 393 24.16 -5.23 -6.35
C GLU A 393 25.48 -5.11 -7.13
N LYS A 394 25.50 -5.57 -8.38
CA LYS A 394 26.72 -5.53 -9.21
C LYS A 394 27.15 -4.13 -9.60
N LEU A 395 26.20 -3.25 -9.89
CA LEU A 395 26.52 -1.89 -10.36
C LEU A 395 26.68 -0.89 -9.22
N LEU A 396 25.94 -1.04 -8.14
CA LEU A 396 25.93 -0.06 -7.04
C LEU A 396 26.74 -0.53 -5.82
N GLY A 397 27.14 -1.80 -5.80
CA GLY A 397 27.94 -2.37 -4.70
C GLY A 397 27.16 -2.56 -3.38
N VAL A 398 25.85 -2.44 -3.41
CA VAL A 398 24.93 -2.63 -2.27
C VAL A 398 23.72 -3.44 -2.71
N GLU A 399 23.16 -4.22 -1.81
CA GLU A 399 21.93 -4.98 -2.08
C GLU A 399 20.73 -4.03 -2.21
N THR A 400 20.41 -3.67 -3.43
CA THR A 400 19.30 -2.76 -3.75
C THR A 400 18.75 -3.02 -5.14
N SER A 401 17.54 -2.58 -5.41
CA SER A 401 16.93 -2.59 -6.74
C SER A 401 17.61 -1.57 -7.64
N ILE A 402 18.00 -1.96 -8.87
CA ILE A 402 18.47 -1.01 -9.88
C ILE A 402 17.32 -0.14 -10.39
N ILE A 403 16.11 -0.67 -10.44
CA ILE A 403 14.90 0.05 -10.88
C ILE A 403 14.60 1.24 -9.98
N GLU A 404 14.80 1.13 -8.66
CA GLU A 404 14.59 2.25 -7.72
C GLU A 404 15.78 3.22 -7.63
N SER A 405 16.93 2.89 -8.23
CA SER A 405 18.17 3.66 -8.07
C SER A 405 18.23 4.97 -8.85
N ASN A 406 17.31 5.20 -9.79
CA ASN A 406 17.39 6.27 -10.81
C ASN A 406 18.65 6.18 -11.69
N ASP A 407 19.26 5.02 -11.85
CA ASP A 407 20.39 4.83 -12.75
C ASP A 407 19.97 5.03 -14.20
N LYS A 408 20.90 5.58 -15.01
CA LYS A 408 20.66 5.84 -16.46
C LYS A 408 20.31 4.59 -17.22
N LEU A 409 20.76 3.41 -16.77
CA LEU A 409 20.50 2.13 -17.39
C LEU A 409 18.99 1.83 -17.50
N VAL A 410 18.21 2.25 -16.52
CA VAL A 410 16.78 1.90 -16.37
C VAL A 410 15.82 3.07 -16.60
N LEU A 411 16.33 4.32 -16.72
CA LEU A 411 15.47 5.51 -16.82
C LEU A 411 14.50 5.47 -18.00
N GLU A 412 14.93 5.04 -19.18
CA GLU A 412 14.05 4.99 -20.36
C GLU A 412 13.04 3.86 -20.26
N LEU A 413 13.39 2.74 -19.60
CA LEU A 413 12.45 1.65 -19.28
C LEU A 413 11.38 2.14 -18.30
N ILE A 414 11.77 2.79 -17.19
CA ILE A 414 10.82 3.37 -16.22
C ILE A 414 9.89 4.37 -16.91
N LYS A 415 10.45 5.18 -17.82
CA LYS A 415 9.69 6.13 -18.60
C LYS A 415 8.67 5.45 -19.51
N ALA A 416 9.08 4.39 -20.24
CA ALA A 416 8.19 3.61 -21.10
C ALA A 416 7.07 2.90 -20.30
N MET A 417 7.37 2.43 -19.10
CA MET A 417 6.35 1.85 -18.20
C MET A 417 5.30 2.88 -17.77
N LYS A 418 5.72 4.12 -17.49
CA LYS A 418 4.85 5.15 -16.90
C LYS A 418 4.25 6.11 -17.89
N TYR A 419 4.94 6.44 -18.96
CA TYR A 419 4.57 7.52 -19.86
C TYR A 419 4.67 7.11 -21.32
N LYS A 420 3.75 7.64 -22.12
CA LYS A 420 3.75 7.53 -23.59
C LYS A 420 3.53 8.90 -24.21
N PRO A 421 4.05 9.18 -25.41
CA PRO A 421 3.73 10.41 -26.12
C PRO A 421 2.24 10.46 -26.45
N MET A 422 1.61 11.60 -26.21
CA MET A 422 0.23 11.86 -26.64
C MET A 422 0.20 12.09 -28.15
N ASP A 423 -0.82 11.56 -28.83
CA ASP A 423 -1.07 11.91 -30.24
C ASP A 423 -1.23 13.42 -30.40
N LYS A 424 -0.55 14.01 -31.40
CA LYS A 424 -0.54 15.47 -31.59
C LYS A 424 -1.92 16.05 -31.88
N LYS A 425 -2.78 15.31 -32.59
CA LYS A 425 -4.16 15.75 -32.84
C LYS A 425 -5.00 15.74 -31.58
N GLU A 426 -4.88 14.69 -30.79
CA GLU A 426 -5.55 14.58 -29.49
C GLU A 426 -5.05 15.68 -28.54
N PHE A 427 -3.73 15.91 -28.49
CA PHE A 427 -3.12 16.96 -27.70
C PHE A 427 -3.66 18.34 -28.10
N ASN A 428 -3.66 18.66 -29.39
CA ASN A 428 -4.15 19.93 -29.88
C ASN A 428 -5.64 20.12 -29.60
N PHE A 429 -6.45 19.08 -29.80
CA PHE A 429 -7.89 19.12 -29.49
C PHE A 429 -8.14 19.37 -28.02
N LYS A 430 -7.45 18.64 -27.13
CA LYS A 430 -7.57 18.81 -25.70
C LYS A 430 -7.11 20.19 -25.24
N THR A 431 -5.95 20.64 -25.73
CA THR A 431 -5.38 21.94 -25.40
C THR A 431 -6.28 23.09 -25.89
N GLN A 432 -6.91 22.92 -27.06
CA GLN A 432 -7.88 23.89 -27.59
C GLN A 432 -9.15 23.96 -26.72
N ASN A 433 -9.66 22.83 -26.24
CA ASN A 433 -10.80 22.82 -25.33
C ASN A 433 -10.48 23.49 -23.99
N GLU A 434 -9.29 23.25 -23.46
CA GLU A 434 -8.81 23.93 -22.26
C GLU A 434 -8.66 25.43 -22.49
N LEU A 435 -8.08 25.85 -23.63
CA LEU A 435 -7.96 27.24 -24.01
C LEU A 435 -9.35 27.92 -24.07
N ASN A 436 -10.32 27.27 -24.72
CA ASN A 436 -11.69 27.76 -24.79
C ASN A 436 -12.32 27.90 -23.41
N SER A 437 -12.13 26.94 -22.52
CA SER A 437 -12.63 26.99 -21.14
C SER A 437 -12.04 28.17 -20.34
N TYR A 438 -10.74 28.42 -20.47
CA TYR A 438 -10.09 29.58 -19.83
C TYR A 438 -10.58 30.90 -20.44
N ARG A 439 -10.76 30.94 -21.77
CA ARG A 439 -11.33 32.08 -22.48
C ARG A 439 -12.73 32.41 -22.00
N ASP A 440 -13.62 31.41 -21.94
CA ASP A 440 -15.00 31.58 -21.51
C ASP A 440 -15.05 32.03 -20.03
N SER A 441 -14.25 31.40 -19.16
CA SER A 441 -14.16 31.79 -17.76
C SER A 441 -13.63 33.21 -17.55
N LEU A 442 -12.73 33.70 -18.41
CA LEU A 442 -12.27 35.09 -18.36
C LEU A 442 -13.33 36.04 -18.93
N LYS A 443 -14.03 35.64 -19.99
CA LYS A 443 -15.17 36.37 -20.57
C LYS A 443 -16.27 36.58 -19.55
N ASP A 444 -16.67 35.52 -18.85
CA ASP A 444 -17.69 35.61 -17.78
C ASP A 444 -17.24 36.51 -16.63
N PHE A 445 -15.97 36.42 -16.25
CA PHE A 445 -15.41 37.30 -15.22
C PHE A 445 -15.50 38.77 -15.62
N LEU A 446 -15.10 39.12 -16.85
CA LEU A 446 -15.13 40.49 -17.38
C LEU A 446 -16.58 40.98 -17.54
N ASN A 447 -17.47 40.14 -18.06
CA ASN A 447 -18.91 40.47 -18.19
C ASN A 447 -19.52 40.75 -16.82
N ASN A 448 -19.22 40.02 -15.80
CA ASN A 448 -19.67 40.26 -14.44
C ASN A 448 -19.17 41.62 -13.90
N LYS A 449 -17.93 42.02 -14.24
CA LYS A 449 -17.41 43.37 -13.86
C LYS A 449 -18.11 44.47 -14.61
N MET A 450 -18.55 44.23 -15.84
CA MET A 450 -19.24 45.18 -16.72
C MET A 450 -20.77 45.11 -16.64
N LYS A 451 -21.35 44.22 -15.81
CA LYS A 451 -22.80 43.99 -15.74
C LYS A 451 -23.65 45.27 -15.61
N LYS A 452 -23.21 46.22 -14.80
CA LYS A 452 -23.88 47.50 -14.67
C LYS A 452 -23.85 48.38 -15.92
N CYS A 453 -22.87 48.19 -16.83
CA CYS A 453 -22.84 48.84 -18.12
C CYS A 453 -23.94 48.32 -19.03
N TYR A 454 -24.10 47.01 -19.09
CA TYR A 454 -25.16 46.40 -19.91
C TYR A 454 -26.57 46.82 -19.43
N GLU A 455 -26.75 46.91 -18.10
CA GLU A 455 -28.02 47.32 -17.50
C GLU A 455 -28.35 48.79 -17.81
N ASN A 456 -27.35 49.68 -17.79
CA ASN A 456 -27.56 51.13 -17.96
C ASN A 456 -27.50 51.61 -19.43
N LYS A 457 -26.91 50.81 -20.32
CA LYS A 457 -26.72 51.15 -21.77
C LYS A 457 -26.87 49.89 -22.63
N PRO A 458 -28.09 49.32 -22.70
CA PRO A 458 -28.32 48.06 -23.43
C PRO A 458 -28.00 48.19 -24.93
N ASP A 459 -28.16 49.37 -25.52
CA ASP A 459 -27.88 49.60 -26.93
C ASP A 459 -26.38 49.47 -27.32
N ARG A 460 -25.49 49.48 -26.31
CA ARG A 460 -24.02 49.32 -26.51
C ARG A 460 -23.49 47.95 -26.12
N SER A 461 -24.33 47.01 -25.79
CA SER A 461 -23.88 45.71 -25.33
C SER A 461 -23.01 44.99 -26.36
N ASN A 462 -23.37 45.05 -27.63
CA ASN A 462 -22.60 44.47 -28.74
C ASN A 462 -21.19 45.09 -28.91
N GLU A 463 -21.06 46.39 -28.60
CA GLU A 463 -19.75 47.06 -28.64
C GLU A 463 -18.85 46.56 -27.49
N PHE A 464 -19.38 46.35 -26.30
CA PHE A 464 -18.62 45.84 -25.17
C PHE A 464 -18.25 44.39 -25.36
N ASP A 465 -19.14 43.55 -25.86
CA ASP A 465 -18.85 42.16 -26.20
C ASP A 465 -17.70 42.06 -27.20
N LYS A 466 -17.71 42.92 -28.21
CA LYS A 466 -16.62 42.98 -29.20
C LYS A 466 -15.30 43.39 -28.57
N ILE A 467 -15.28 44.40 -27.71
CA ILE A 467 -14.06 44.83 -26.99
C ILE A 467 -13.51 43.71 -26.11
N ILE A 468 -14.38 42.98 -25.41
CA ILE A 468 -13.96 41.86 -24.60
C ILE A 468 -13.40 40.73 -25.48
N ASP A 469 -14.06 40.38 -26.56
CA ASP A 469 -13.58 39.37 -27.47
C ASP A 469 -12.21 39.72 -28.12
N GLU A 470 -12.06 40.99 -28.56
CA GLU A 470 -10.78 41.49 -29.06
C GLU A 470 -9.66 41.44 -28.02
N PHE A 471 -10.01 41.74 -26.72
CA PHE A 471 -9.08 41.62 -25.62
C PHE A 471 -8.68 40.14 -25.36
N LEU A 472 -9.63 39.22 -25.36
CA LEU A 472 -9.42 37.80 -25.12
C LEU A 472 -8.60 37.15 -26.25
N ASP A 473 -8.73 37.63 -27.49
CA ASP A 473 -8.03 37.09 -28.64
C ASP A 473 -6.66 37.73 -28.87
N LYS A 474 -6.31 38.75 -28.06
CA LYS A 474 -5.03 39.46 -28.16
C LYS A 474 -3.85 38.49 -27.94
N ASP A 475 -2.91 38.46 -28.87
CA ASP A 475 -1.66 37.76 -28.73
C ASP A 475 -0.68 38.63 -27.90
N VAL A 476 -0.36 38.17 -26.70
CA VAL A 476 0.55 38.86 -25.78
C VAL A 476 1.86 38.09 -25.59
N SER A 477 2.12 37.09 -26.43
CA SER A 477 3.31 36.23 -26.33
C SER A 477 4.60 37.02 -26.46
N GLU A 478 4.63 38.08 -27.28
CA GLU A 478 5.81 38.91 -27.49
C GLU A 478 5.86 40.17 -26.59
N ASN A 479 4.93 40.35 -25.67
CA ASN A 479 4.92 41.48 -24.76
C ASN A 479 5.93 41.29 -23.60
N ASP A 480 7.03 42.01 -23.64
CA ASP A 480 8.12 41.89 -22.67
C ASP A 480 7.69 42.25 -21.24
N HIS A 481 6.82 43.25 -21.07
CA HIS A 481 6.30 43.63 -19.76
C HIS A 481 5.43 42.51 -19.19
N PHE A 482 4.59 41.89 -20.02
CA PHE A 482 3.80 40.74 -19.61
C PHE A 482 4.65 39.51 -19.24
N LYS A 483 5.67 39.20 -20.06
CA LYS A 483 6.64 38.14 -19.80
C LYS A 483 7.35 38.38 -18.44
N ALA A 484 7.83 39.61 -18.20
CA ALA A 484 8.49 40.00 -16.98
C ALA A 484 7.55 39.92 -15.76
N PHE A 485 6.31 40.38 -15.91
CA PHE A 485 5.29 40.30 -14.86
C PHE A 485 5.02 38.84 -14.46
N CYS A 486 4.88 37.92 -15.43
CA CYS A 486 4.63 36.51 -15.20
C CYS A 486 5.80 35.76 -14.55
N LYS A 487 7.05 36.20 -14.76
CA LYS A 487 8.25 35.62 -14.14
C LYS A 487 8.42 35.93 -12.64
N GLY A 488 7.57 36.80 -12.08
CA GLY A 488 7.50 37.02 -10.64
C GLY A 488 8.70 37.78 -10.05
N PHE A 489 8.82 39.07 -10.31
CA PHE A 489 9.72 39.95 -9.53
C PHE A 489 9.11 40.19 -8.13
N SER A 490 9.66 39.54 -7.11
CA SER A 490 9.31 39.84 -5.71
C SER A 490 9.99 41.14 -5.29
N GLY A 491 9.24 42.16 -4.95
CA GLY A 491 9.75 43.30 -4.19
C GLY A 491 9.56 44.72 -4.74
N MET A 492 9.06 44.91 -5.96
CA MET A 492 8.70 46.25 -6.45
C MET A 492 7.17 46.42 -6.51
N LYS A 493 6.66 47.65 -6.40
CA LYS A 493 5.27 47.99 -6.76
C LYS A 493 5.05 47.45 -8.18
N ARG A 494 4.20 46.43 -8.30
CA ARG A 494 3.94 45.78 -9.57
C ARG A 494 3.14 46.72 -10.45
N GLU A 495 3.74 47.23 -11.52
CA GLU A 495 3.00 47.87 -12.61
C GLU A 495 2.44 46.76 -13.49
N PHE A 496 1.11 46.79 -13.66
CA PHE A 496 0.48 45.79 -14.55
C PHE A 496 0.76 46.12 -16.01
N PRO A 497 0.79 45.08 -16.89
CA PRO A 497 0.98 45.31 -18.33
C PRO A 497 -0.01 46.33 -18.89
N ASP A 498 0.43 47.19 -19.80
CA ASP A 498 -0.34 48.31 -20.32
C ASP A 498 -1.71 47.93 -20.85
N PHE A 499 -1.83 46.77 -21.49
CA PHE A 499 -3.12 46.31 -21.99
C PHE A 499 -4.11 45.95 -20.89
N VAL A 500 -3.65 45.56 -19.68
CA VAL A 500 -4.50 45.33 -18.52
C VAL A 500 -4.91 46.65 -17.90
N GLU A 501 -4.00 47.64 -17.86
CA GLU A 501 -4.32 48.99 -17.38
C GLU A 501 -5.30 49.70 -18.31
N GLN A 502 -5.13 49.55 -19.63
CA GLN A 502 -6.07 50.07 -20.63
C GLN A 502 -7.47 49.47 -20.46
N LEU A 503 -7.58 48.13 -20.24
CA LEU A 503 -8.84 47.45 -19.95
C LEU A 503 -9.43 47.96 -18.63
N SER A 504 -8.60 48.09 -17.59
CA SER A 504 -9.03 48.63 -16.27
C SER A 504 -9.59 50.05 -16.39
N LYS A 505 -8.92 50.88 -17.18
CA LYS A 505 -9.39 52.26 -17.45
C LYS A 505 -10.69 52.26 -18.22
N LEU A 506 -10.82 51.46 -19.26
CA LEU A 506 -12.07 51.32 -20.01
C LEU A 506 -13.25 50.88 -19.12
N ILE A 507 -13.03 49.88 -18.28
CA ILE A 507 -14.04 49.42 -17.33
C ILE A 507 -14.40 50.55 -16.34
N CYS A 508 -13.41 51.31 -15.85
CA CYS A 508 -13.64 52.43 -14.95
C CYS A 508 -14.45 53.56 -15.62
N ASP A 509 -14.02 53.96 -16.83
CA ASP A 509 -14.69 55.05 -17.58
C ASP A 509 -16.14 54.68 -17.97
N THR A 510 -16.39 53.38 -18.14
CA THR A 510 -17.71 52.89 -18.59
C THR A 510 -18.64 52.56 -17.42
N THR A 511 -18.13 52.03 -16.31
CA THR A 511 -18.94 51.52 -15.17
C THR A 511 -18.82 52.34 -13.91
N GLY A 512 -17.81 53.22 -13.82
CA GLY A 512 -17.40 53.87 -12.57
C GLY A 512 -16.71 52.91 -11.59
N ARG A 513 -16.45 51.66 -11.97
CA ARG A 513 -15.79 50.67 -11.13
C ARG A 513 -14.32 50.54 -11.45
N VAL A 514 -13.48 50.59 -10.43
CA VAL A 514 -12.05 50.35 -10.55
C VAL A 514 -11.79 48.87 -10.38
N LEU A 515 -11.02 48.25 -11.27
CA LEU A 515 -10.49 46.90 -11.08
C LEU A 515 -9.46 46.93 -9.95
N HIS A 516 -9.71 46.18 -8.90
CA HIS A 516 -8.75 46.01 -7.82
C HIS A 516 -7.50 45.20 -8.28
N VAL A 517 -6.40 45.31 -7.56
CA VAL A 517 -5.16 44.59 -7.84
C VAL A 517 -5.44 43.11 -8.04
N TYR A 518 -6.26 42.50 -7.18
CA TYR A 518 -6.64 41.08 -7.29
C TYR A 518 -7.38 40.76 -8.61
N ASP A 519 -8.26 41.65 -9.09
CA ASP A 519 -8.94 41.44 -10.38
C ASP A 519 -7.93 41.44 -11.55
N LYS A 520 -6.98 42.37 -11.53
CA LYS A 520 -5.93 42.49 -12.54
C LYS A 520 -4.98 41.26 -12.50
N GLU A 521 -4.67 40.73 -11.31
CA GLU A 521 -3.89 39.49 -11.16
C GLU A 521 -4.61 38.28 -11.76
N ILE A 522 -5.92 38.15 -11.57
CA ILE A 522 -6.74 37.11 -12.22
C ILE A 522 -6.66 37.22 -13.74
N ILE A 523 -6.82 38.43 -14.28
CA ILE A 523 -6.75 38.68 -15.72
C ILE A 523 -5.37 38.25 -16.27
N VAL A 524 -4.28 38.73 -15.66
CA VAL A 524 -2.92 38.40 -16.09
C VAL A 524 -2.66 36.88 -16.00
N SER A 525 -3.09 36.26 -14.90
CA SER A 525 -2.90 34.81 -14.72
C SER A 525 -3.61 33.99 -15.81
N LYS A 526 -4.88 34.32 -16.09
CA LYS A 526 -5.64 33.62 -17.13
C LYS A 526 -5.06 33.88 -18.53
N MET A 527 -4.69 35.12 -18.84
CA MET A 527 -4.03 35.47 -20.09
C MET A 527 -2.70 34.72 -20.26
N HIS A 528 -1.92 34.58 -19.18
CA HIS A 528 -0.68 33.82 -19.21
C HIS A 528 -0.92 32.34 -19.56
N ILE A 529 -1.91 31.71 -18.92
CA ILE A 529 -2.27 30.31 -19.23
C ILE A 529 -2.73 30.19 -20.69
N MET A 530 -3.58 31.10 -21.15
CA MET A 530 -4.08 31.10 -22.52
C MET A 530 -2.93 31.27 -23.54
N THR A 531 -1.99 32.18 -23.29
CA THR A 531 -0.80 32.39 -24.15
C THR A 531 0.04 31.12 -24.23
N LYS A 532 0.35 30.49 -23.08
CA LYS A 532 1.08 29.21 -23.07
C LYS A 532 0.34 28.12 -23.84
N LYS A 533 -0.98 28.03 -23.72
CA LYS A 533 -1.76 27.03 -24.46
C LYS A 533 -1.70 27.28 -25.97
N ARG A 534 -1.76 28.54 -26.41
CA ARG A 534 -1.60 28.92 -27.81
C ARG A 534 -0.19 28.55 -28.36
N GLU A 535 0.86 28.83 -27.59
CA GLU A 535 2.24 28.45 -27.91
C GLU A 535 2.38 26.93 -28.04
N GLN A 536 1.81 26.17 -27.14
CA GLN A 536 1.81 24.69 -27.16
C GLN A 536 1.14 24.11 -28.41
N ILE A 537 0.05 24.73 -28.90
CA ILE A 537 -0.66 24.30 -30.10
C ILE A 537 0.17 24.64 -31.35
N LYS A 538 0.82 25.81 -31.34
CA LYS A 538 1.64 26.29 -32.47
C LYS A 538 2.97 25.54 -32.64
N ASP A 539 3.52 24.98 -31.56
CA ASP A 539 4.80 24.27 -31.60
C ASP A 539 4.63 22.87 -32.21
N PRO A 540 5.22 22.61 -33.41
CA PRO A 540 5.10 21.31 -34.09
C PRO A 540 5.88 20.20 -33.39
N GLU A 541 6.95 20.54 -32.65
CA GLU A 541 7.83 19.56 -31.99
C GLU A 541 7.43 19.27 -30.55
N MET A 542 6.48 20.02 -30.01
CA MET A 542 6.04 19.83 -28.65
C MET A 542 5.36 18.47 -28.50
N THR A 543 6.01 17.59 -27.77
CA THR A 543 5.46 16.33 -27.31
C THR A 543 5.06 16.45 -25.84
N VAL A 544 3.88 15.98 -25.51
CA VAL A 544 3.42 15.88 -24.11
C VAL A 544 3.32 14.41 -23.78
N ASN A 545 4.03 14.01 -22.75
CA ASN A 545 3.91 12.67 -22.22
C ASN A 545 2.66 12.56 -21.34
N ILE A 546 1.84 11.59 -21.65
CA ILE A 546 0.70 11.18 -20.82
C ILE A 546 1.03 9.85 -20.14
N GLU A 547 0.37 9.59 -19.03
CA GLU A 547 0.51 8.30 -18.38
C GLU A 547 0.04 7.16 -19.30
N THR A 548 0.79 6.07 -19.31
CA THR A 548 0.38 4.82 -19.96
C THR A 548 -0.90 4.28 -19.36
N ASP A 549 -1.64 3.48 -20.09
CA ASP A 549 -2.81 2.79 -19.54
C ASP A 549 -2.39 1.73 -18.53
N PHE A 550 -1.21 1.13 -18.71
CA PHE A 550 -0.59 0.24 -17.74
C PHE A 550 -0.39 0.92 -16.37
N TYR A 551 0.22 2.12 -16.33
CA TYR A 551 0.44 2.84 -15.08
C TYR A 551 -0.86 3.35 -14.44
N LYS A 552 -1.82 3.85 -15.26
CA LYS A 552 -3.16 4.24 -14.78
C LYS A 552 -3.89 3.05 -14.14
N ASN A 553 -3.86 1.90 -14.80
CA ASN A 553 -4.47 0.68 -14.29
C ASN A 553 -3.84 0.24 -12.97
N ALA A 554 -2.50 0.29 -12.87
CA ALA A 554 -1.79 0.00 -11.64
C ALA A 554 -2.25 0.90 -10.48
N LYS A 555 -2.39 2.22 -10.70
CA LYS A 555 -2.91 3.15 -9.69
C LYS A 555 -4.38 2.89 -9.32
N ILE A 556 -5.21 2.46 -10.27
CA ILE A 556 -6.59 2.07 -10.00
C ILE A 556 -6.63 0.83 -9.08
N LEU A 557 -5.76 -0.15 -9.35
CA LEU A 557 -5.63 -1.34 -8.52
C LEU A 557 -5.17 -1.01 -7.10
N ASP A 558 -4.17 -0.12 -6.96
CA ASP A 558 -3.73 0.37 -5.65
C ASP A 558 -4.87 1.07 -4.90
N ALA A 559 -5.60 1.96 -5.54
CA ALA A 559 -6.72 2.66 -4.93
C ALA A 559 -7.83 1.70 -4.48
N GLN A 560 -8.00 0.59 -5.18
CA GLN A 560 -9.02 -0.43 -4.91
C GLN A 560 -8.59 -1.38 -3.79
N TYR A 561 -7.34 -1.86 -3.83
CA TYR A 561 -6.85 -2.95 -2.99
C TYR A 561 -5.82 -2.51 -1.94
N HIS A 562 -5.05 -1.46 -2.17
CA HIS A 562 -3.95 -0.96 -1.34
C HIS A 562 -4.09 0.53 -1.01
N LYS A 563 -5.06 0.88 -0.16
CA LYS A 563 -5.39 2.28 0.16
C LYS A 563 -4.30 3.01 0.96
N SER A 564 -3.47 2.30 1.70
CA SER A 564 -2.46 2.88 2.59
C SER A 564 -1.08 3.00 1.95
N LYS A 565 -0.70 2.03 1.12
CA LYS A 565 0.58 2.01 0.40
C LYS A 565 0.37 1.50 -1.03
N PRO A 566 0.96 2.15 -2.04
CA PRO A 566 0.94 1.63 -3.39
C PRO A 566 1.76 0.33 -3.47
N TYR A 567 1.25 -0.63 -4.22
CA TYR A 567 1.94 -1.87 -4.58
C TYR A 567 2.03 -2.02 -6.10
N TRP A 568 0.87 -2.03 -6.77
CA TRP A 568 0.78 -2.24 -8.22
C TRP A 568 1.48 -1.17 -9.04
N SER A 569 1.54 0.07 -8.56
CA SER A 569 2.16 1.20 -9.23
C SER A 569 3.60 1.47 -8.80
N THR A 570 4.18 0.64 -7.92
CA THR A 570 5.61 0.71 -7.62
C THR A 570 6.44 0.29 -8.84
N GLU A 571 7.60 0.88 -9.02
CA GLU A 571 8.45 0.63 -10.18
C GLU A 571 8.93 -0.81 -10.23
N ILE A 572 9.27 -1.38 -9.09
CA ILE A 572 9.72 -2.78 -8.94
C ILE A 572 8.63 -3.74 -9.41
N GLU A 573 7.41 -3.59 -8.92
CA GLU A 573 6.30 -4.46 -9.28
C GLU A 573 5.85 -4.27 -10.74
N MET A 574 5.89 -3.05 -11.22
CA MET A 574 5.64 -2.77 -12.64
C MET A 574 6.69 -3.46 -13.51
N PHE A 575 7.96 -3.37 -13.14
CA PHE A 575 9.05 -4.03 -13.87
C PHE A 575 8.88 -5.54 -13.89
N ALA A 576 8.66 -6.19 -12.75
CA ALA A 576 8.51 -7.65 -12.68
C ALA A 576 7.35 -8.16 -13.54
N ARG A 577 6.22 -7.43 -13.59
CA ARG A 577 5.09 -7.77 -14.47
C ARG A 577 5.43 -7.56 -15.94
N CYS A 578 6.13 -6.48 -16.28
CA CYS A 578 6.63 -6.26 -17.64
C CYS A 578 7.60 -7.36 -18.05
N PHE A 579 8.50 -7.75 -17.17
CA PHE A 579 9.48 -8.79 -17.43
C PHE A 579 8.83 -10.16 -17.66
N ALA A 580 7.82 -10.52 -16.87
CA ALA A 580 7.05 -11.75 -17.10
C ALA A 580 6.34 -11.75 -18.47
N CYS A 581 5.81 -10.58 -18.88
CA CYS A 581 5.21 -10.41 -20.21
C CYS A 581 6.26 -10.51 -21.31
N TYR A 582 7.42 -9.91 -21.12
CA TYR A 582 8.54 -9.94 -22.06
C TYR A 582 9.03 -11.37 -22.29
N VAL A 583 9.24 -12.15 -21.22
CA VAL A 583 9.65 -13.57 -21.32
C VAL A 583 8.61 -14.38 -22.10
N LYS A 584 7.33 -14.13 -21.85
CA LYS A 584 6.24 -14.78 -22.59
C LYS A 584 6.31 -14.47 -24.09
N ASP A 585 6.48 -13.20 -24.44
CA ASP A 585 6.54 -12.76 -25.84
C ASP A 585 7.77 -13.36 -26.54
N LYS A 586 8.93 -13.44 -25.86
CA LYS A 586 10.13 -14.09 -26.43
C LYS A 586 9.95 -15.58 -26.68
N LEU A 587 9.17 -16.28 -25.87
CA LEU A 587 8.79 -17.67 -26.15
C LEU A 587 7.82 -17.76 -27.32
N GLU A 588 6.81 -16.91 -27.38
CA GLU A 588 5.83 -16.87 -28.47
C GLU A 588 6.49 -16.53 -29.82
N GLU A 589 7.51 -15.66 -29.86
CA GLU A 589 8.33 -15.38 -31.07
C GLU A 589 9.00 -16.65 -31.60
N LYS A 590 9.33 -17.62 -30.72
CA LYS A 590 9.89 -18.94 -31.08
C LYS A 590 8.81 -20.00 -31.33
N GLY A 591 7.51 -19.66 -31.24
CA GLY A 591 6.41 -20.62 -31.33
C GLY A 591 6.26 -21.49 -30.08
N GLU A 592 6.81 -21.10 -28.96
CA GLU A 592 6.89 -21.86 -27.71
C GLU A 592 5.98 -21.28 -26.63
N ARG A 593 5.69 -22.12 -25.62
CA ARG A 593 4.86 -21.77 -24.48
C ARG A 593 5.34 -22.49 -23.22
N CYS A 594 5.37 -21.79 -22.09
CA CYS A 594 5.66 -22.39 -20.78
C CYS A 594 4.77 -21.73 -19.71
N ASP A 595 3.63 -22.38 -19.41
CA ASP A 595 2.67 -21.83 -18.43
C ASP A 595 3.23 -21.81 -17.01
N TYR A 596 4.08 -22.77 -16.64
CA TYR A 596 4.73 -22.77 -15.33
C TYR A 596 5.65 -21.56 -15.13
N LEU A 597 6.31 -21.11 -16.20
CA LEU A 597 7.21 -19.96 -16.19
C LEU A 597 6.47 -18.62 -16.13
N CYS A 598 5.55 -18.39 -17.06
CA CYS A 598 4.96 -17.08 -17.32
C CYS A 598 3.46 -17.12 -17.65
N GLY A 599 2.74 -18.16 -17.26
CA GLY A 599 1.30 -18.32 -17.57
C GLY A 599 0.41 -17.25 -16.95
N ASP A 600 0.90 -16.54 -15.94
CA ASP A 600 0.17 -15.42 -15.30
C ASP A 600 0.25 -14.11 -16.10
N ALA A 601 1.16 -14.00 -17.06
CA ALA A 601 1.41 -12.76 -17.77
C ALA A 601 0.18 -12.15 -18.46
N ASP A 602 -0.82 -12.95 -18.83
CA ASP A 602 -2.04 -12.45 -19.49
C ASP A 602 -3.31 -12.59 -18.65
N MET A 603 -3.21 -13.09 -17.42
CA MET A 603 -4.39 -13.54 -16.67
C MET A 603 -5.07 -12.45 -15.82
N TYR A 604 -4.39 -11.36 -15.54
CA TYR A 604 -4.92 -10.33 -14.64
C TYR A 604 -5.83 -9.34 -15.37
N LYS A 605 -7.04 -9.78 -15.70
CA LYS A 605 -8.13 -8.93 -16.19
C LYS A 605 -9.15 -8.78 -15.06
N ASN A 606 -9.13 -7.66 -14.37
CA ASN A 606 -10.13 -7.37 -13.36
C ASN A 606 -11.08 -6.28 -13.84
N VAL A 607 -12.37 -6.50 -13.68
CA VAL A 607 -13.40 -5.49 -13.91
C VAL A 607 -13.78 -4.94 -12.54
N PRO A 608 -13.40 -3.70 -12.17
CA PRO A 608 -13.90 -3.10 -10.95
C PRO A 608 -15.43 -3.03 -11.00
N GLU A 609 -16.12 -3.39 -9.91
CA GLU A 609 -17.61 -3.34 -9.85
C GLU A 609 -18.19 -1.96 -10.21
N ASN A 610 -17.39 -0.90 -10.08
CA ASN A 610 -17.78 0.49 -10.37
C ASN A 610 -17.25 1.00 -11.70
N ALA A 611 -16.46 0.23 -12.45
CA ALA A 611 -16.01 0.62 -13.77
C ALA A 611 -17.08 0.27 -14.77
N LYS A 612 -17.88 1.26 -15.15
CA LYS A 612 -18.76 1.12 -16.31
C LYS A 612 -17.87 0.83 -17.53
N ASP A 613 -17.88 -0.43 -17.95
CA ASP A 613 -17.52 -0.92 -19.30
C ASP A 613 -16.06 -1.17 -19.70
N LYS A 614 -15.03 -1.04 -18.85
CA LYS A 614 -13.66 -1.44 -19.23
C LYS A 614 -12.95 -2.28 -18.17
N PRO A 615 -12.43 -3.46 -18.56
CA PRO A 615 -11.61 -4.26 -17.63
C PRO A 615 -10.31 -3.51 -17.30
N VAL A 616 -9.94 -3.49 -16.02
CA VAL A 616 -8.61 -3.03 -15.59
C VAL A 616 -7.64 -4.18 -15.77
N VAL A 617 -6.67 -4.00 -16.65
CA VAL A 617 -5.64 -4.98 -16.95
C VAL A 617 -4.40 -4.64 -16.13
N ALA A 618 -3.94 -5.57 -15.30
CA ALA A 618 -2.79 -5.34 -14.43
C ALA A 618 -1.45 -5.32 -15.17
N ASN A 619 -1.35 -6.00 -16.31
CA ASN A 619 -0.14 -6.15 -17.11
C ASN A 619 -0.15 -5.24 -18.35
N PRO A 620 1.02 -4.87 -18.89
CA PRO A 620 1.07 -4.07 -20.11
C PRO A 620 0.49 -4.86 -21.30
N TYR A 621 -0.12 -4.15 -22.25
CA TYR A 621 -0.72 -4.74 -23.45
C TYR A 621 -0.59 -3.82 -24.68
N GLY A 622 -0.74 -4.41 -25.87
CA GLY A 622 -0.69 -3.70 -27.16
C GLY A 622 0.62 -2.93 -27.36
N ARG A 623 0.54 -1.74 -27.95
CA ARG A 623 1.73 -0.93 -28.27
C ARG A 623 2.56 -0.53 -27.05
N GLU A 624 1.93 -0.37 -25.88
CA GLU A 624 2.68 -0.07 -24.65
C GLU A 624 3.59 -1.24 -24.27
N ARG A 625 3.08 -2.49 -24.37
CA ARG A 625 3.87 -3.70 -24.15
C ARG A 625 5.03 -3.84 -25.15
N GLU A 626 4.76 -3.58 -26.41
CA GLU A 626 5.80 -3.61 -27.46
C GLU A 626 6.93 -2.59 -27.19
N GLU A 627 6.58 -1.38 -26.76
CA GLU A 627 7.57 -0.35 -26.46
C GLU A 627 8.37 -0.68 -25.18
N ILE A 628 7.71 -1.20 -24.16
CA ILE A 628 8.37 -1.67 -22.93
C ILE A 628 9.31 -2.82 -23.26
N ASN A 629 8.88 -3.80 -24.08
CA ASN A 629 9.72 -4.92 -24.51
C ASN A 629 11.01 -4.46 -25.19
N LYS A 630 10.95 -3.45 -26.07
CA LYS A 630 12.15 -2.86 -26.68
C LYS A 630 13.11 -2.28 -25.64
N GLN A 631 12.58 -1.65 -24.60
CA GLN A 631 13.44 -1.10 -23.53
C GLN A 631 14.03 -2.21 -22.67
N ILE A 632 13.33 -3.33 -22.49
CA ILE A 632 13.89 -4.52 -21.83
C ILE A 632 14.95 -5.17 -22.71
N ASP A 633 14.77 -5.26 -24.05
CA ASP A 633 15.82 -5.73 -24.97
C ASP A 633 17.09 -4.87 -24.80
N VAL A 634 16.97 -3.54 -24.80
CA VAL A 634 18.12 -2.64 -24.57
C VAL A 634 18.77 -2.87 -23.20
N LEU A 635 17.98 -3.08 -22.15
CA LEU A 635 18.51 -3.43 -20.81
C LEU A 635 19.29 -4.73 -20.85
N MET A 636 18.72 -5.79 -21.43
CA MET A 636 19.35 -7.12 -21.50
C MET A 636 20.64 -7.09 -22.32
N GLU A 637 20.66 -6.39 -23.46
CA GLU A 637 21.88 -6.18 -24.26
C GLU A 637 22.98 -5.51 -23.44
N LYS A 638 22.68 -4.41 -22.77
CA LYS A 638 23.66 -3.69 -21.93
C LYS A 638 24.19 -4.55 -20.79
N VAL A 639 23.33 -5.34 -20.14
CA VAL A 639 23.72 -6.23 -19.05
C VAL A 639 24.65 -7.33 -19.55
N LYS A 640 24.43 -7.84 -20.78
CA LYS A 640 25.37 -8.77 -21.46
C LYS A 640 26.68 -8.09 -21.84
N GLU A 641 26.64 -6.88 -22.41
CA GLU A 641 27.84 -6.09 -22.75
C GLU A 641 28.73 -5.82 -21.52
N MET A 642 28.12 -5.67 -20.33
CA MET A 642 28.83 -5.54 -19.06
C MET A 642 29.42 -6.86 -18.54
N GLY A 643 29.15 -7.99 -19.20
CA GLY A 643 29.59 -9.30 -18.76
C GLY A 643 28.88 -9.82 -17.52
N LEU A 644 27.68 -9.32 -17.22
CA LEU A 644 26.86 -9.79 -16.10
C LEU A 644 26.01 -11.01 -16.49
N LEU A 645 25.69 -11.16 -17.76
CA LEU A 645 25.02 -12.30 -18.37
C LEU A 645 25.79 -12.73 -19.63
N HIS A 646 25.76 -14.04 -19.94
CA HIS A 646 26.54 -14.67 -21.00
C HIS A 646 25.62 -15.32 -22.03
N GLU A 647 26.18 -15.66 -23.20
CA GLU A 647 25.41 -16.23 -24.31
C GLU A 647 24.86 -17.62 -24.03
N TYR A 648 23.71 -17.92 -24.60
CA TYR A 648 23.02 -19.21 -24.52
C TYR A 648 23.73 -20.28 -25.31
N ASN A 649 23.81 -21.49 -24.73
CA ASN A 649 24.27 -22.68 -25.41
C ASN A 649 23.32 -23.86 -25.08
N GLU A 650 22.57 -24.33 -26.06
CA GLU A 650 21.54 -25.37 -25.89
C GLU A 650 22.08 -26.65 -25.24
N LYS A 651 23.35 -27.01 -25.51
CA LYS A 651 23.97 -28.24 -24.99
C LYS A 651 24.11 -28.24 -23.48
N ASP A 652 24.19 -27.06 -22.87
CA ASP A 652 24.40 -26.95 -21.42
C ASP A 652 23.15 -27.35 -20.62
N PHE A 653 21.97 -27.42 -21.28
CA PHE A 653 20.70 -27.75 -20.66
C PHE A 653 20.26 -29.20 -20.81
N ILE A 654 20.95 -30.01 -21.67
CA ILE A 654 20.56 -31.38 -21.95
C ILE A 654 21.30 -32.32 -20.98
N ILE A 655 20.55 -32.96 -20.07
CA ILE A 655 21.14 -33.90 -19.07
C ILE A 655 21.14 -35.36 -19.47
N GLU A 656 20.25 -35.76 -20.40
CA GLU A 656 20.28 -37.12 -21.03
C GLU A 656 19.99 -36.92 -22.52
N GLU A 657 20.72 -37.66 -23.41
CA GLU A 657 20.40 -37.61 -24.84
C GLU A 657 18.96 -38.08 -25.03
N PRO A 658 18.05 -37.24 -25.50
CA PRO A 658 16.68 -37.64 -25.75
C PRO A 658 16.69 -38.67 -26.89
N THR A 659 16.09 -39.82 -26.67
CA THR A 659 15.97 -40.89 -27.66
C THR A 659 15.17 -40.45 -28.90
N LYS A 660 14.52 -39.30 -28.84
CA LYS A 660 13.93 -38.51 -29.96
C LYS A 660 13.68 -37.08 -29.46
N ILE A 661 14.03 -36.07 -30.25
CA ILE A 661 13.51 -34.73 -30.11
C ILE A 661 12.03 -34.81 -30.43
N MET A 662 11.18 -34.98 -29.41
CA MET A 662 9.75 -34.83 -29.52
C MET A 662 9.39 -33.45 -28.98
N GLU A 663 8.71 -32.64 -29.79
CA GLU A 663 7.98 -31.48 -29.27
C GLU A 663 7.02 -32.04 -28.20
N SER A 664 7.29 -31.73 -26.93
CA SER A 664 6.44 -32.19 -25.85
C SER A 664 5.29 -31.21 -25.68
N ASN A 665 4.11 -31.66 -26.04
CA ASN A 665 2.85 -30.99 -25.63
C ASN A 665 2.42 -31.59 -24.29
N GLU A 666 2.99 -31.10 -23.21
CA GLU A 666 2.62 -31.58 -21.87
C GLU A 666 1.45 -30.76 -21.33
N ARG A 667 0.31 -31.44 -21.11
CA ARG A 667 -0.82 -30.91 -20.35
C ARG A 667 -0.86 -31.56 -18.99
N ILE A 668 -0.63 -30.78 -17.96
CA ILE A 668 -0.72 -31.24 -16.57
C ILE A 668 -2.00 -30.69 -15.95
N ASN A 669 -2.94 -31.60 -15.63
CA ASN A 669 -4.15 -31.23 -14.90
C ASN A 669 -3.83 -30.99 -13.42
N ILE A 670 -4.12 -29.81 -12.93
CA ILE A 670 -4.06 -29.50 -11.50
C ILE A 670 -5.39 -29.97 -10.87
N PRO A 671 -5.37 -30.95 -9.94
CA PRO A 671 -6.60 -31.49 -9.36
C PRO A 671 -7.49 -30.41 -8.71
N GLU A 672 -8.79 -30.52 -8.89
CA GLU A 672 -9.83 -29.61 -8.35
C GLU A 672 -9.90 -29.52 -6.82
N MET A 673 -9.20 -30.36 -6.08
CA MET A 673 -9.23 -30.44 -4.60
C MET A 673 -8.81 -29.14 -3.86
N LEU A 674 -8.60 -28.03 -4.58
CA LEU A 674 -8.25 -26.73 -3.99
C LEU A 674 -9.42 -25.73 -3.99
N HIS A 675 -10.66 -26.18 -4.28
CA HIS A 675 -11.80 -25.26 -4.37
C HIS A 675 -12.44 -24.88 -3.04
N ASP A 676 -12.17 -25.64 -1.97
CA ASP A 676 -12.71 -25.34 -0.65
C ASP A 676 -11.60 -24.90 0.31
N SER A 677 -11.70 -23.68 0.72
CA SER A 677 -10.96 -22.96 1.73
C SER A 677 -9.82 -22.06 1.26
N TYR A 678 -10.11 -20.78 1.40
CA TYR A 678 -9.15 -19.65 1.41
C TYR A 678 -8.62 -19.17 0.04
N GLN A 679 -9.40 -18.33 -0.61
CA GLN A 679 -8.86 -17.27 -1.47
C GLN A 679 -7.99 -16.35 -0.60
N MET A 680 -6.68 -16.48 -0.71
CA MET A 680 -5.73 -15.59 -0.03
C MET A 680 -4.78 -14.95 -1.03
N ASP A 681 -4.55 -13.67 -0.83
CA ASP A 681 -3.95 -12.72 -1.75
C ASP A 681 -2.44 -12.61 -1.54
N ILE A 682 -1.67 -12.38 -2.61
CA ILE A 682 -0.28 -11.92 -2.60
C ILE A 682 -0.09 -10.71 -1.65
N PHE A 683 -1.14 -9.96 -1.43
CA PHE A 683 -1.18 -8.68 -0.72
C PHE A 683 -1.23 -8.79 0.81
N ASP A 684 -1.63 -9.92 1.35
CA ASP A 684 -1.64 -10.13 2.81
C ASP A 684 -0.22 -10.19 3.42
N PHE A 685 0.81 -10.37 2.58
CA PHE A 685 2.19 -10.46 3.04
C PHE A 685 2.81 -9.10 3.41
N LEU A 686 2.30 -8.01 2.83
CA LEU A 686 2.83 -6.66 3.08
C LEU A 686 2.12 -5.95 4.24
N ASP A 687 0.87 -6.31 4.58
CA ASP A 687 0.13 -5.71 5.68
C ASP A 687 0.62 -6.15 7.08
N ASP A 688 1.34 -7.29 7.18
CA ASP A 688 1.89 -7.76 8.45
C ASP A 688 3.24 -7.09 8.82
N ARG A 689 3.81 -6.21 7.97
CA ARG A 689 5.08 -5.51 8.27
C ARG A 689 4.92 -4.15 8.93
N GLU A 690 3.68 -3.69 9.17
CA GLU A 690 3.42 -2.46 9.91
C GLU A 690 2.45 -2.71 11.07
N ILE A 691 2.99 -3.12 12.18
CA ILE A 691 2.46 -2.78 13.51
C ILE A 691 3.64 -2.49 14.43
#